data_b6026153f168aded0606b7bc5af58ff5
#
_entry.id   b6026153f168aded0606b7bc5af58ff5
#
_cell.length_a   1.000
_cell.length_b   1.000
_cell.length_c   1.000
_cell.angle_alpha   90.00
_cell.angle_beta   90.00
_cell.angle_gamma   90.00
#
_symmetry.space_group_name_H-M   'P 1'
#
loop_
_entity.id
_entity.type
_entity.pdbx_description
1 polymer ?
#
loop_
_entity_poly.entity_id
_entity_poly.type
_entity_poly.pdbx_seq_one_letter_code
_entity_poly.pdbx_strand_id
1 'polypeptide(L)'
;MPNPRSPRLRLVPVLCAVGLACLGQPGESAAEEVRAASRAEIQRFDIPAGELAQVLLSIVRQSRTPIAFDQHLVEGLPAPAIRGSYSVEQALQRALQGSGLEYSRSAAGVLSLQRATAPDAALPAAKPAGTLATVVVTGTRKADVKAGESLAPIDVVSAEQLRDSGSGDLRDALVRLLPSLSRQAQAYNASALTNAQSLRGLSPNHVLVLVNGKRRHETANINVSGGLQSGSTGVDLDTIPLAAIERIEVLRDGASAQYGSDAIAGVINVILKSADHGGRLAYDNGRYGDGDGLTQNGGLNRGLRFGESGFLNLSAQFREQARTIRAGIDQRTGHYGNPSIGDPSLHRQALAYNAGVALDDNVELYSFATYTHRSVSSAQIYQLPSLAPRLYPNGFTPRITSDEDDYSLTLGARGGELFGAWDWDLSSTYGADRPEIGMDHSINLALYGETGDSPRSFDLARYKATQWTDNLDLRRDFDLAWLPAPLNFSWGLEQRRELYEVEAGDPWSYYNGGSKALPGQAPATAGQWSRDVLGAYLDLSTALDERWQLETAARYEHYSDFGSTTNGKLASRYRFSPEVSARASISSGFRAPSLAQENYTSLGVSPTIASGLLAVNSPAARLLGAEDLEPEKSISYNLGLVLDPLPDLNLAIDAYRIEIRDRIVDGATYSGQPAIDALRAGGISIPAGLTQVSTHYMTNGADTRTHGLDLTASYLTRLGEWGRIDWRLGANFNRTKLVRNHRGRNGQPLLNDQQQAWITSSTPRSQVSLQADWSYRRWGLTLRETRYSKTVSELDYYTGEHAYSTTVFNRFENSPKYITDVALRYAASRNLTLSAGANNLFDVKPDKLPAESAYLGFNQYDTYASQISFNGAFYYLGAAYTF
;
A
#
# COMPACT_ATOMS: atom_id res chain seq x y z
N MET A 1 -19.62 29.70 30.72
CA MET A 1 -18.21 29.81 30.29
C MET A 1 -17.53 28.48 30.64
N PRO A 2 -17.24 27.60 29.71
CA PRO A 2 -16.28 26.52 29.92
C PRO A 2 -14.95 26.84 29.24
N ASN A 3 -13.88 26.59 29.98
CA ASN A 3 -12.49 26.74 29.60
C ASN A 3 -12.14 25.95 28.33
N PRO A 4 -11.25 26.45 27.47
CA PRO A 4 -10.72 25.68 26.35
C PRO A 4 -9.83 24.56 26.91
N ARG A 5 -10.20 23.32 26.61
CA ARG A 5 -9.38 22.15 26.86
C ARG A 5 -8.14 22.22 25.97
N SER A 6 -6.99 22.46 26.58
CA SER A 6 -5.68 22.23 25.96
C SER A 6 -5.52 20.76 25.58
N PRO A 7 -4.90 20.44 24.45
CA PRO A 7 -4.61 19.06 24.09
C PRO A 7 -3.61 18.49 25.10
N ARG A 8 -4.06 17.59 25.95
CA ARG A 8 -3.16 16.81 26.80
C ARG A 8 -2.54 15.73 25.89
N LEU A 9 -1.27 15.90 25.55
CA LEU A 9 -0.40 14.82 25.09
C LEU A 9 -0.49 13.67 26.11
N ARG A 10 -1.26 12.66 25.81
CA ARG A 10 -1.14 11.36 26.48
C ARG A 10 -0.01 10.60 25.80
N LEU A 11 1.22 10.86 26.20
CA LEU A 11 2.31 9.91 26.05
C LEU A 11 1.96 8.69 26.93
N VAL A 12 1.45 7.66 26.30
CA VAL A 12 1.45 6.32 26.90
C VAL A 12 2.88 5.79 26.77
N PRO A 13 3.59 5.50 27.85
CA PRO A 13 4.93 4.93 27.77
C PRO A 13 4.79 3.45 27.43
N VAL A 14 4.96 3.10 26.13
CA VAL A 14 5.38 1.76 25.76
C VAL A 14 6.90 1.78 25.64
N LEU A 15 7.55 1.89 26.78
CA LEU A 15 8.96 1.63 26.99
C LEU A 15 9.01 0.81 28.26
N CYS A 16 9.37 -0.43 28.08
CA CYS A 16 10.09 -1.25 29.06
C CYS A 16 9.74 -2.70 28.84
N ALA A 17 10.65 -3.42 28.31
CA ALA A 17 11.32 -4.52 28.99
C ALA A 17 12.18 -5.26 27.97
N VAL A 18 13.34 -4.71 27.64
CA VAL A 18 14.47 -5.57 27.31
C VAL A 18 15.47 -5.38 28.44
N GLY A 19 15.37 -6.28 29.38
CA GLY A 19 16.29 -6.33 30.53
C GLY A 19 17.69 -6.64 30.07
N LEU A 20 18.63 -5.81 30.52
CA LEU A 20 20.03 -6.09 30.57
C LEU A 20 20.27 -7.40 31.35
N ALA A 21 20.86 -8.36 30.72
CA ALA A 21 21.74 -9.36 31.36
C ALA A 21 22.64 -9.97 30.28
N CYS A 22 23.87 -9.58 30.29
CA CYS A 22 25.05 -10.51 30.26
C CYS A 22 26.29 -9.73 29.85
N LEU A 23 27.04 -9.34 30.86
CA LEU A 23 28.47 -9.07 30.76
C LEU A 23 29.19 -10.44 30.84
N GLY A 24 29.97 -10.76 29.84
CA GLY A 24 30.90 -11.88 29.85
C GLY A 24 31.93 -11.71 28.76
N GLN A 25 33.20 -11.65 29.13
CA GLN A 25 34.37 -11.33 28.32
C GLN A 25 34.85 -12.43 27.38
N PRO A 26 35.87 -12.18 26.53
CA PRO A 26 35.94 -12.67 25.16
C PRO A 26 36.84 -13.89 25.00
N GLY A 27 36.58 -14.65 23.94
CA GLY A 27 37.46 -15.70 23.44
C GLY A 27 37.66 -15.56 21.94
N GLU A 28 38.89 -15.37 21.54
CA GLU A 28 39.39 -15.37 20.19
C GLU A 28 39.12 -16.69 19.47
N SER A 29 38.64 -16.68 18.24
CA SER A 29 39.10 -17.59 17.20
C SER A 29 38.52 -17.26 15.81
N ALA A 30 39.43 -16.84 14.93
CA ALA A 30 39.66 -17.23 13.54
C ALA A 30 38.49 -17.35 12.52
N ALA A 31 38.55 -16.45 11.59
CA ALA A 31 38.43 -16.49 10.11
C ALA A 31 38.24 -17.87 9.43
N GLU A 32 37.23 -17.88 8.55
CA GLU A 32 37.20 -18.45 7.17
C GLU A 32 35.76 -18.47 6.70
N GLU A 33 35.39 -17.81 5.63
CA GLU A 33 35.45 -18.08 4.22
C GLU A 33 34.80 -16.98 3.42
N VAL A 34 35.58 -16.29 2.61
CA VAL A 34 35.11 -15.62 1.39
C VAL A 34 35.81 -16.35 0.23
N ARG A 35 35.11 -17.20 -0.44
CA ARG A 35 35.47 -17.77 -1.75
C ARG A 35 34.42 -17.39 -2.77
N ALA A 36 34.74 -16.47 -3.68
CA ALA A 36 35.26 -16.61 -5.01
C ALA A 36 35.40 -15.25 -5.70
N ALA A 37 36.55 -14.62 -5.59
CA ALA A 37 37.07 -13.69 -6.59
C ALA A 37 38.56 -13.94 -6.63
N SER A 38 39.12 -14.15 -7.81
CA SER A 38 40.53 -14.40 -8.16
C SER A 38 41.47 -14.22 -6.98
N ARG A 39 42.23 -15.28 -6.60
CA ARG A 39 43.25 -15.28 -5.57
C ARG A 39 44.19 -14.07 -5.78
N ALA A 40 43.92 -12.96 -5.11
CA ALA A 40 44.90 -11.91 -4.91
C ALA A 40 45.92 -12.48 -3.92
N GLU A 41 47.17 -12.65 -4.36
CA GLU A 41 48.24 -13.16 -3.57
C GLU A 41 48.49 -12.20 -2.38
N ILE A 42 48.10 -12.60 -1.19
CA ILE A 42 48.29 -11.81 0.04
C ILE A 42 49.77 -11.96 0.46
N GLN A 43 50.47 -10.85 0.58
CA GLN A 43 51.85 -10.81 0.99
C GLN A 43 52.05 -9.81 2.13
N ARG A 44 53.14 -9.99 2.89
CA ARG A 44 53.43 -9.15 4.05
C ARG A 44 54.21 -7.91 3.59
N PHE A 45 53.66 -6.73 3.88
CA PHE A 45 54.34 -5.43 3.68
C PHE A 45 54.82 -4.89 4.99
N ASP A 46 56.03 -4.26 4.94
CA ASP A 46 56.58 -3.51 6.06
C ASP A 46 57.25 -2.24 5.44
N ILE A 47 56.41 -1.22 5.22
CA ILE A 47 56.77 0.01 4.59
C ILE A 47 56.51 1.17 5.56
N PRO A 48 57.51 1.94 5.96
CA PRO A 48 57.32 3.09 6.84
C PRO A 48 56.52 4.21 6.12
N ALA A 49 55.90 5.08 6.90
CA ALA A 49 55.31 6.31 6.37
C ALA A 49 56.39 7.20 5.73
N GLY A 50 56.04 7.88 4.62
CA GLY A 50 56.97 8.72 3.91
C GLY A 50 56.34 9.41 2.70
N GLU A 51 57.16 9.90 1.76
CA GLU A 51 56.61 10.41 0.50
C GLU A 51 55.95 9.33 -0.34
N LEU A 52 54.80 9.64 -0.93
CA LEU A 52 53.97 8.68 -1.68
C LEU A 52 54.78 7.97 -2.78
N ALA A 53 55.63 8.70 -3.51
CA ALA A 53 56.51 8.12 -4.53
C ALA A 53 57.38 7.01 -4.00
N GLN A 54 57.98 7.18 -2.80
CA GLN A 54 58.86 6.21 -2.15
C GLN A 54 58.09 4.99 -1.62
N VAL A 55 56.90 5.22 -1.07
CA VAL A 55 55.99 4.18 -0.59
C VAL A 55 55.49 3.33 -1.77
N LEU A 56 55.12 3.92 -2.89
CA LEU A 56 54.71 3.20 -4.11
C LEU A 56 55.85 2.35 -4.70
N LEU A 57 57.06 2.90 -4.78
CA LEU A 57 58.24 2.14 -5.23
C LEU A 57 58.55 0.97 -4.27
N SER A 58 58.28 1.13 -2.98
CA SER A 58 58.45 0.07 -1.97
C SER A 58 57.41 -1.02 -2.13
N ILE A 59 56.14 -0.67 -2.45
CA ILE A 59 55.09 -1.62 -2.80
C ILE A 59 55.49 -2.40 -4.07
N VAL A 60 55.94 -1.74 -5.14
CA VAL A 60 56.38 -2.40 -6.39
C VAL A 60 57.55 -3.35 -6.10
N ARG A 61 58.55 -2.95 -5.29
CA ARG A 61 59.70 -3.81 -4.96
C ARG A 61 59.30 -5.04 -4.14
N GLN A 62 58.42 -4.88 -3.15
CA GLN A 62 57.98 -5.99 -2.31
C GLN A 62 56.97 -6.90 -3.05
N SER A 63 56.07 -6.37 -3.86
CA SER A 63 55.05 -7.12 -4.56
C SER A 63 55.47 -7.66 -5.95
N ARG A 64 56.48 -7.13 -6.56
CA ARG A 64 56.88 -7.35 -7.96
C ARG A 64 55.79 -7.07 -8.95
N THR A 65 54.75 -6.32 -8.56
CA THR A 65 53.65 -5.91 -9.44
C THR A 65 53.94 -4.53 -10.02
N PRO A 66 53.90 -4.37 -11.34
CA PRO A 66 54.16 -3.06 -11.96
C PRO A 66 53.04 -2.06 -11.67
N ILE A 67 53.39 -0.89 -11.14
CA ILE A 67 52.48 0.25 -10.95
C ILE A 67 53.01 1.40 -11.80
N ALA A 68 52.22 1.86 -12.75
CA ALA A 68 52.52 2.99 -13.59
C ALA A 68 51.98 4.28 -12.97
N PHE A 69 52.82 5.29 -12.78
CA PHE A 69 52.41 6.63 -12.32
C PHE A 69 53.26 7.72 -12.87
N ASP A 70 52.66 8.90 -13.07
CA ASP A 70 53.40 10.12 -13.42
C ASP A 70 54.02 10.69 -12.14
N GLN A 71 55.35 10.97 -12.19
CA GLN A 71 56.10 11.50 -11.04
C GLN A 71 55.50 12.83 -10.52
N HIS A 72 55.00 13.66 -11.39
CA HIS A 72 54.36 14.95 -11.02
C HIS A 72 53.05 14.80 -10.27
N LEU A 73 52.39 13.63 -10.39
CA LEU A 73 51.13 13.36 -9.66
C LEU A 73 51.33 12.99 -8.20
N VAL A 74 52.52 12.43 -7.87
CA VAL A 74 52.82 11.86 -6.53
C VAL A 74 53.84 12.68 -5.74
N GLU A 75 54.45 13.69 -6.39
CA GLU A 75 55.49 14.54 -5.80
C GLU A 75 54.97 15.37 -4.63
N GLY A 76 55.65 15.31 -3.49
CA GLY A 76 55.29 16.07 -2.28
C GLY A 76 54.08 15.55 -1.51
N LEU A 77 53.44 14.46 -1.95
CA LEU A 77 52.33 13.89 -1.25
C LEU A 77 52.81 12.90 -0.14
N PRO A 78 52.28 13.02 1.10
CA PRO A 78 52.59 12.06 2.16
C PRO A 78 51.76 10.77 2.03
N ALA A 79 52.35 9.63 2.40
CA ALA A 79 51.64 8.35 2.50
C ALA A 79 51.80 7.71 3.88
N PRO A 80 50.75 7.05 4.40
CA PRO A 80 50.83 6.36 5.69
C PRO A 80 51.70 5.11 5.64
N ALA A 81 52.16 4.62 6.78
CA ALA A 81 52.89 3.34 6.91
C ALA A 81 51.96 2.17 6.51
N ILE A 82 52.53 1.21 5.76
CA ILE A 82 51.82 0.00 5.34
C ILE A 82 52.48 -1.21 6.01
N ARG A 83 51.93 -1.68 7.12
CA ARG A 83 52.43 -2.81 7.88
C ARG A 83 51.37 -3.87 8.05
N GLY A 84 51.60 -5.08 7.59
CA GLY A 84 50.67 -6.20 7.70
C GLY A 84 50.57 -7.02 6.39
N SER A 85 49.65 -7.97 6.37
CA SER A 85 49.40 -8.85 5.23
C SER A 85 48.25 -8.28 4.40
N TYR A 86 48.54 -7.90 3.14
CA TYR A 86 47.59 -7.25 2.22
C TYR A 86 47.76 -7.78 0.79
N SER A 87 46.73 -7.67 -0.01
CA SER A 87 46.93 -7.73 -1.45
C SER A 87 47.59 -6.45 -1.97
N VAL A 88 48.15 -6.47 -3.17
CA VAL A 88 48.79 -5.29 -3.78
C VAL A 88 47.79 -4.13 -3.89
N GLU A 89 46.54 -4.43 -4.27
CA GLU A 89 45.47 -3.43 -4.38
C GLU A 89 45.14 -2.83 -3.01
N GLN A 90 45.06 -3.65 -1.97
CA GLN A 90 44.81 -3.16 -0.61
C GLN A 90 45.96 -2.28 -0.07
N ALA A 91 47.20 -2.69 -0.35
CA ALA A 91 48.38 -1.90 0.02
C ALA A 91 48.38 -0.57 -0.74
N LEU A 92 48.04 -0.59 -2.04
CA LEU A 92 47.96 0.59 -2.89
C LEU A 92 46.82 1.52 -2.42
N GLN A 93 45.69 0.99 -2.13
CA GLN A 93 44.54 1.78 -1.63
C GLN A 93 44.83 2.47 -0.29
N ARG A 94 45.63 1.83 0.60
CA ARG A 94 46.08 2.46 1.83
C ARG A 94 47.13 3.54 1.56
N ALA A 95 48.06 3.29 0.63
CA ALA A 95 49.08 4.31 0.26
C ALA A 95 48.43 5.59 -0.30
N LEU A 96 47.32 5.45 -1.04
CA LEU A 96 46.62 6.56 -1.69
C LEU A 96 45.63 7.29 -0.77
N GLN A 97 45.44 6.82 0.47
CA GLN A 97 44.50 7.40 1.39
C GLN A 97 44.81 8.86 1.73
N GLY A 98 43.93 9.78 1.37
CA GLY A 98 44.13 11.24 1.57
C GLY A 98 44.95 11.94 0.50
N SER A 99 45.48 11.25 -0.51
CA SER A 99 46.27 11.84 -1.59
C SER A 99 45.48 12.50 -2.73
N GLY A 100 44.17 12.24 -2.82
CA GLY A 100 43.35 12.68 -3.97
C GLY A 100 43.65 11.92 -5.28
N LEU A 101 44.35 10.77 -5.17
CA LEU A 101 44.67 9.89 -6.31
C LEU A 101 43.87 8.57 -6.18
N GLU A 102 43.54 7.99 -7.33
CA GLU A 102 42.94 6.66 -7.46
C GLU A 102 43.76 5.81 -8.42
N TYR A 103 43.59 4.47 -8.33
CA TYR A 103 44.21 3.57 -9.27
C TYR A 103 43.20 2.89 -10.17
N SER A 104 43.58 2.61 -11.42
CA SER A 104 42.81 1.78 -12.35
C SER A 104 43.68 0.59 -12.81
N ARG A 105 43.04 -0.52 -13.17
CA ARG A 105 43.70 -1.72 -13.70
C ARG A 105 43.37 -1.85 -15.17
N SER A 106 44.40 -1.85 -16.02
CA SER A 106 44.20 -2.09 -17.45
C SER A 106 43.85 -3.54 -17.76
N ALA A 107 43.26 -3.81 -18.93
CA ALA A 107 43.00 -5.18 -19.40
C ALA A 107 44.26 -6.06 -19.47
N ALA A 108 45.47 -5.45 -19.56
CA ALA A 108 46.76 -6.13 -19.50
C ALA A 108 47.29 -6.35 -18.07
N GLY A 109 46.48 -6.01 -17.02
CA GLY A 109 46.83 -6.23 -15.62
C GLY A 109 47.73 -5.19 -14.96
N VAL A 110 48.14 -4.09 -15.66
CA VAL A 110 48.98 -3.01 -15.11
C VAL A 110 48.12 -2.07 -14.28
N LEU A 111 48.55 -1.78 -13.04
CA LEU A 111 47.95 -0.78 -12.16
C LEU A 111 48.48 0.62 -12.55
N SER A 112 47.63 1.59 -12.83
CA SER A 112 47.99 2.96 -13.17
C SER A 112 47.29 3.95 -12.21
N LEU A 113 48.04 5.00 -11.80
CA LEU A 113 47.53 6.08 -10.95
C LEU A 113 47.02 7.24 -11.79
N GLN A 114 45.90 7.81 -11.38
CA GLN A 114 45.34 9.03 -11.96
C GLN A 114 44.82 9.91 -10.83
N ARG A 115 44.65 11.21 -11.08
CA ARG A 115 43.91 12.05 -10.11
C ARG A 115 42.51 11.49 -9.97
N ALA A 116 42.08 11.32 -8.71
CA ALA A 116 40.69 11.07 -8.44
C ALA A 116 39.91 12.22 -9.08
N THR A 117 39.26 11.95 -10.19
CA THR A 117 38.32 12.87 -10.78
C THR A 117 37.34 13.15 -9.66
N ALA A 118 37.30 14.40 -9.14
CA ALA A 118 36.22 14.81 -8.27
C ALA A 118 34.96 14.44 -9.04
N PRO A 119 34.14 13.48 -8.56
CA PRO A 119 32.95 13.19 -9.30
C PRO A 119 32.17 14.50 -9.31
N ASP A 120 31.98 15.10 -10.51
CA ASP A 120 30.91 16.02 -10.72
C ASP A 120 29.76 15.36 -9.97
N ALA A 121 29.09 16.09 -9.06
CA ALA A 121 28.02 15.51 -8.22
C ALA A 121 26.91 15.02 -9.16
N ALA A 122 27.19 13.93 -9.85
CA ALA A 122 26.20 13.12 -10.51
C ALA A 122 25.26 12.65 -9.41
N LEU A 123 23.98 12.80 -9.64
CA LEU A 123 22.97 12.03 -8.90
C LEU A 123 23.58 10.62 -8.70
N PRO A 124 23.58 10.08 -7.45
CA PRO A 124 24.05 8.70 -7.25
C PRO A 124 23.47 7.90 -8.40
N ALA A 125 24.33 7.23 -9.17
CA ALA A 125 23.91 6.52 -10.34
C ALA A 125 22.79 5.58 -9.86
N ALA A 126 21.54 5.92 -10.20
CA ALA A 126 20.41 5.05 -9.88
C ALA A 126 20.84 3.69 -10.39
N LYS A 127 20.89 2.69 -9.52
CA LYS A 127 21.11 1.30 -9.93
C LYS A 127 20.21 1.10 -11.14
N PRO A 128 20.68 0.51 -12.24
CA PRO A 128 19.83 0.34 -13.42
C PRO A 128 18.51 -0.21 -12.95
N ALA A 129 17.45 0.52 -13.18
CA ALA A 129 16.11 0.20 -12.69
C ALA A 129 15.49 -0.88 -13.60
N GLY A 130 16.19 -1.98 -13.76
CA GLY A 130 15.60 -3.23 -14.19
C GLY A 130 14.88 -3.80 -12.98
N THR A 131 13.57 -3.52 -12.83
CA THR A 131 12.73 -4.12 -11.79
C THR A 131 12.87 -5.64 -11.75
N LEU A 132 13.19 -6.27 -12.88
CA LEU A 132 13.41 -7.71 -13.03
C LEU A 132 14.73 -8.23 -12.44
N ALA A 133 15.73 -7.37 -12.19
CA ALA A 133 17.01 -7.75 -11.59
C ALA A 133 17.00 -7.68 -10.04
N THR A 134 15.92 -7.17 -9.43
CA THR A 134 15.81 -7.03 -7.98
C THR A 134 15.47 -8.40 -7.35
N VAL A 135 16.20 -8.76 -6.30
CA VAL A 135 15.87 -9.93 -5.46
C VAL A 135 14.57 -9.65 -4.71
N VAL A 136 13.63 -10.56 -4.81
CA VAL A 136 12.31 -10.48 -4.18
C VAL A 136 12.16 -11.55 -3.10
N VAL A 137 11.32 -11.26 -2.12
CA VAL A 137 10.96 -12.18 -1.03
C VAL A 137 9.49 -12.61 -1.08
N THR A 138 8.72 -12.06 -2.02
CA THR A 138 7.28 -12.32 -2.17
C THR A 138 7.04 -13.33 -3.30
N GLY A 139 6.10 -14.25 -3.10
CA GLY A 139 5.71 -15.26 -4.09
C GLY A 139 6.68 -16.43 -4.23
N THR A 140 7.63 -16.57 -3.32
CA THR A 140 8.56 -17.70 -3.24
C THR A 140 9.00 -17.91 -1.80
N ARG A 141 9.31 -19.15 -1.44
CA ARG A 141 9.96 -19.52 -0.18
C ARG A 141 11.47 -19.74 -0.38
N LYS A 142 11.94 -19.77 -1.62
CA LYS A 142 13.35 -19.86 -1.95
C LYS A 142 14.06 -18.52 -1.75
N ALA A 143 15.28 -18.53 -1.21
CA ALA A 143 16.10 -17.31 -1.08
C ALA A 143 16.64 -16.84 -2.43
N ASP A 144 16.97 -15.54 -2.52
CA ASP A 144 17.72 -14.89 -3.61
C ASP A 144 17.09 -14.99 -5.03
N VAL A 145 15.76 -15.11 -5.11
CA VAL A 145 15.05 -15.12 -6.39
C VAL A 145 14.92 -13.70 -6.94
N LYS A 146 15.34 -13.47 -8.18
CA LYS A 146 15.11 -12.20 -8.87
C LYS A 146 13.67 -12.11 -9.39
N ALA A 147 13.10 -10.90 -9.46
CA ALA A 147 11.75 -10.70 -9.96
C ALA A 147 11.54 -11.27 -11.38
N GLY A 148 12.53 -11.16 -12.26
CA GLY A 148 12.49 -11.75 -13.62
C GLY A 148 12.60 -13.27 -13.65
N GLU A 149 13.10 -13.90 -12.58
CA GLU A 149 13.21 -15.34 -12.41
C GLU A 149 12.04 -15.95 -11.65
N SER A 150 11.16 -15.13 -11.11
CA SER A 150 9.97 -15.56 -10.37
C SER A 150 9.02 -16.37 -11.25
N LEU A 151 8.41 -17.40 -10.65
CA LEU A 151 7.37 -18.22 -11.28
C LEU A 151 6.03 -17.48 -11.42
N ALA A 152 5.89 -16.34 -10.72
CA ALA A 152 4.71 -15.50 -10.76
C ALA A 152 5.06 -14.04 -11.12
N PRO A 153 4.15 -13.24 -11.70
CA PRO A 153 4.40 -11.84 -12.03
C PRO A 153 4.53 -10.98 -10.77
N ILE A 154 5.70 -10.34 -10.61
CA ILE A 154 5.99 -9.44 -9.48
C ILE A 154 6.46 -8.10 -10.01
N ASP A 155 5.83 -7.02 -9.53
CA ASP A 155 6.33 -5.66 -9.70
C ASP A 155 7.10 -5.23 -8.47
N VAL A 156 8.22 -4.54 -8.66
CA VAL A 156 9.01 -3.98 -7.58
C VAL A 156 9.06 -2.46 -7.73
N VAL A 157 8.59 -1.77 -6.71
CA VAL A 157 8.59 -0.30 -6.65
C VAL A 157 9.58 0.14 -5.58
N SER A 158 10.63 0.83 -5.97
CA SER A 158 11.67 1.31 -5.05
C SER A 158 11.21 2.54 -4.26
N ALA A 159 11.86 2.80 -3.12
CA ALA A 159 11.66 4.03 -2.36
C ALA A 159 11.91 5.30 -3.19
N GLU A 160 12.83 5.27 -4.16
CA GLU A 160 13.08 6.39 -5.05
C GLU A 160 11.89 6.64 -5.98
N GLN A 161 11.35 5.60 -6.62
CA GLN A 161 10.16 5.69 -7.47
C GLN A 161 8.93 6.22 -6.72
N LEU A 162 8.72 5.77 -5.47
CA LEU A 162 7.64 6.26 -4.62
C LEU A 162 7.76 7.76 -4.37
N ARG A 163 8.95 8.25 -4.04
CA ARG A 163 9.22 9.67 -3.83
C ARG A 163 9.05 10.50 -5.10
N ASP A 164 9.57 10.01 -6.22
CA ASP A 164 9.55 10.68 -7.51
C ASP A 164 8.14 10.75 -8.13
N SER A 165 7.18 10.00 -7.57
CA SER A 165 5.77 10.09 -7.97
C SER A 165 5.15 11.45 -7.65
N GLY A 166 5.79 12.27 -6.80
CA GLY A 166 5.25 13.57 -6.35
C GLY A 166 4.02 13.45 -5.46
N SER A 167 3.80 12.26 -4.86
CA SER A 167 2.71 12.01 -3.93
C SER A 167 3.25 11.80 -2.51
N GLY A 168 2.68 12.48 -1.54
CA GLY A 168 2.95 12.24 -0.11
C GLY A 168 2.11 11.10 0.48
N ASP A 169 1.34 10.42 -0.34
CA ASP A 169 0.37 9.38 -0.05
C ASP A 169 0.79 8.11 -0.77
N LEU A 170 0.90 6.99 -0.03
CA LEU A 170 1.36 5.72 -0.59
C LEU A 170 0.40 5.15 -1.63
N ARG A 171 -0.90 5.27 -1.39
CA ARG A 171 -1.94 4.81 -2.30
C ARG A 171 -1.83 5.51 -3.66
N ASP A 172 -1.75 6.83 -3.67
CA ASP A 172 -1.66 7.61 -4.90
C ASP A 172 -0.34 7.38 -5.63
N ALA A 173 0.77 7.22 -4.90
CA ALA A 173 2.06 6.86 -5.48
C ALA A 173 1.99 5.51 -6.23
N LEU A 174 1.39 4.49 -5.61
CA LEU A 174 1.27 3.16 -6.21
C LEU A 174 0.36 3.13 -7.45
N VAL A 175 -0.79 3.80 -7.42
CA VAL A 175 -1.70 3.89 -8.59
C VAL A 175 -1.05 4.58 -9.78
N ARG A 176 -0.18 5.57 -9.54
CA ARG A 176 0.58 6.24 -10.61
C ARG A 176 1.66 5.36 -11.23
N LEU A 177 2.27 4.48 -10.42
CA LEU A 177 3.40 3.64 -10.83
C LEU A 177 2.96 2.31 -11.43
N LEU A 178 1.82 1.76 -10.98
CA LEU A 178 1.35 0.41 -11.31
C LEU A 178 -0.05 0.45 -11.93
N PRO A 179 -0.17 0.29 -13.26
CA PRO A 179 -1.47 0.32 -13.96
C PRO A 179 -2.46 -0.76 -13.56
N SER A 180 -2.03 -1.82 -12.89
CA SER A 180 -2.90 -2.87 -12.34
C SER A 180 -3.62 -2.45 -11.05
N LEU A 181 -3.16 -1.37 -10.40
CA LEU A 181 -3.79 -0.79 -9.21
C LEU A 181 -4.77 0.33 -9.57
N SER A 182 -5.85 0.44 -8.82
CA SER A 182 -6.83 1.50 -8.97
C SER A 182 -7.33 1.99 -7.62
N ARG A 183 -7.85 3.22 -7.60
CA ARG A 183 -8.48 3.82 -6.43
C ARG A 183 -9.89 4.28 -6.77
N GLN A 184 -10.74 4.42 -5.78
CA GLN A 184 -11.98 5.15 -5.88
C GLN A 184 -11.74 6.64 -5.59
N ALA A 185 -12.41 7.53 -6.31
CA ALA A 185 -12.42 8.95 -5.98
C ALA A 185 -13.07 9.12 -4.59
N GLN A 186 -12.47 9.96 -3.75
CA GLN A 186 -13.02 10.20 -2.42
C GLN A 186 -14.27 11.08 -2.48
N ALA A 187 -15.19 10.84 -1.56
CA ALA A 187 -16.42 11.55 -1.40
C ALA A 187 -16.52 12.21 -0.01
N TYR A 188 -17.69 12.70 0.32
CA TYR A 188 -17.99 13.47 1.54
C TYR A 188 -18.44 12.63 2.74
N ASN A 189 -18.50 11.31 2.65
CA ASN A 189 -18.98 10.41 3.71
C ASN A 189 -17.84 9.74 4.49
N ALA A 190 -18.18 8.82 5.40
CA ALA A 190 -17.21 8.11 6.23
C ALA A 190 -16.20 7.27 5.43
N SER A 191 -16.50 6.91 4.15
CA SER A 191 -15.54 6.19 3.31
C SER A 191 -14.33 7.04 2.87
N ALA A 192 -14.42 8.38 2.98
CA ALA A 192 -13.27 9.24 2.79
C ALA A 192 -12.18 9.10 3.89
N LEU A 193 -12.48 8.34 4.95
CA LEU A 193 -11.58 8.13 6.08
C LEU A 193 -10.58 6.98 5.88
N THR A 194 -10.74 6.14 4.84
CA THR A 194 -9.94 4.92 4.61
C THR A 194 -9.33 4.91 3.20
N ASN A 195 -8.10 4.43 3.08
CA ASN A 195 -7.33 4.40 1.83
C ASN A 195 -6.86 3.00 1.42
N ALA A 196 -7.79 2.11 1.11
CA ALA A 196 -7.50 0.76 0.63
C ALA A 196 -7.26 0.71 -0.90
N GLN A 197 -6.55 -0.33 -1.38
CA GLN A 197 -6.14 -0.51 -2.78
C GLN A 197 -6.90 -1.63 -3.46
N SER A 198 -7.38 -1.35 -4.68
CA SER A 198 -7.93 -2.35 -5.60
C SER A 198 -6.86 -2.80 -6.60
N LEU A 199 -6.77 -4.11 -6.85
CA LEU A 199 -5.86 -4.71 -7.83
C LEU A 199 -6.66 -5.41 -8.94
N ARG A 200 -6.30 -5.16 -10.22
CA ARG A 200 -6.95 -5.76 -11.40
C ARG A 200 -8.48 -5.57 -11.42
N GLY A 201 -8.97 -4.41 -10.89
CA GLY A 201 -10.40 -4.11 -10.82
C GLY A 201 -11.21 -4.98 -9.86
N LEU A 202 -10.56 -5.64 -8.90
CA LEU A 202 -11.18 -6.39 -7.82
C LEU A 202 -11.27 -5.57 -6.53
N SER A 203 -12.11 -6.00 -5.58
CA SER A 203 -12.25 -5.34 -4.27
C SER A 203 -10.91 -5.27 -3.52
N PRO A 204 -10.66 -4.23 -2.70
CA PRO A 204 -9.51 -4.19 -1.80
C PRO A 204 -9.41 -5.41 -0.88
N ASN A 205 -10.53 -6.00 -0.53
CA ASN A 205 -10.59 -7.22 0.29
C ASN A 205 -9.97 -8.47 -0.39
N HIS A 206 -9.71 -8.42 -1.69
CA HIS A 206 -9.05 -9.50 -2.44
C HIS A 206 -7.54 -9.31 -2.54
N VAL A 207 -6.97 -8.34 -1.83
CA VAL A 207 -5.54 -8.01 -1.84
C VAL A 207 -4.98 -8.18 -0.43
N LEU A 208 -4.08 -9.13 -0.27
CA LEU A 208 -3.37 -9.31 0.99
C LEU A 208 -2.24 -8.29 1.10
N VAL A 209 -2.13 -7.63 2.26
CA VAL A 209 -1.02 -6.72 2.56
C VAL A 209 -0.12 -7.33 3.63
N LEU A 210 1.18 -7.31 3.36
CA LEU A 210 2.24 -7.76 4.26
C LEU A 210 3.20 -6.62 4.56
N VAL A 211 3.83 -6.67 5.74
CA VAL A 211 4.98 -5.83 6.10
C VAL A 211 6.13 -6.76 6.48
N ASN A 212 7.25 -6.67 5.77
CA ASN A 212 8.38 -7.61 5.91
C ASN A 212 7.95 -9.09 5.86
N GLY A 213 6.95 -9.41 5.01
CA GLY A 213 6.43 -10.77 4.87
C GLY A 213 5.41 -11.22 5.93
N LYS A 214 5.11 -10.41 6.95
CA LYS A 214 4.11 -10.73 7.99
C LYS A 214 2.80 -9.98 7.72
N ARG A 215 1.65 -10.67 7.94
CA ARG A 215 0.30 -10.17 7.63
C ARG A 215 -0.01 -8.89 8.40
N ARG A 216 -0.52 -7.87 7.69
CA ARG A 216 -1.06 -6.64 8.26
C ARG A 216 -2.55 -6.83 8.59
N HIS A 217 -3.01 -6.26 9.72
CA HIS A 217 -4.42 -6.25 10.10
C HIS A 217 -5.28 -5.37 9.18
N GLU A 218 -6.57 -5.67 9.07
CA GLU A 218 -7.56 -4.87 8.35
C GLU A 218 -7.90 -3.58 9.11
N THR A 219 -8.52 -2.61 8.41
CA THR A 219 -9.09 -1.41 9.06
C THR A 219 -10.38 -1.76 9.82
N ALA A 220 -10.64 -1.03 10.91
CA ALA A 220 -11.90 -1.12 11.64
C ALA A 220 -13.03 -0.35 10.93
N ASN A 221 -12.72 0.51 9.99
CA ASN A 221 -13.69 1.31 9.25
C ASN A 221 -14.11 0.62 7.95
N ILE A 222 -15.38 0.20 7.87
CA ILE A 222 -15.94 -0.39 6.65
C ILE A 222 -16.33 0.71 5.64
N ASN A 223 -16.01 0.52 4.37
CA ASN A 223 -16.42 1.43 3.32
C ASN A 223 -17.93 1.27 3.02
N VAL A 224 -18.72 2.27 3.37
CA VAL A 224 -20.17 2.28 3.15
C VAL A 224 -20.59 3.10 1.93
N SER A 225 -19.64 3.62 1.14
CA SER A 225 -19.93 4.26 -0.15
C SER A 225 -20.23 3.23 -1.22
N GLY A 226 -21.09 3.59 -2.15
CA GLY A 226 -21.27 2.82 -3.38
C GLY A 226 -19.98 2.67 -4.20
N GLY A 227 -20.00 1.79 -5.19
CA GLY A 227 -18.88 1.52 -6.07
C GLY A 227 -18.16 0.21 -5.77
N LEU A 228 -17.03 -0.01 -6.44
CA LEU A 228 -16.27 -1.27 -6.33
C LEU A 228 -15.76 -1.57 -4.90
N GLN A 229 -15.54 -0.54 -4.12
CA GLN A 229 -15.00 -0.65 -2.75
C GLN A 229 -16.10 -0.76 -1.69
N SER A 230 -17.39 -0.76 -2.07
CA SER A 230 -18.49 -0.91 -1.11
C SER A 230 -18.35 -2.19 -0.28
N GLY A 231 -18.50 -2.07 1.03
CA GLY A 231 -18.33 -3.18 1.97
C GLY A 231 -16.90 -3.61 2.23
N SER A 232 -15.89 -2.87 1.73
CA SER A 232 -14.49 -3.26 1.97
C SER A 232 -13.97 -2.82 3.34
N THR A 233 -13.12 -3.68 3.91
CA THR A 233 -12.34 -3.49 5.13
C THR A 233 -10.84 -3.67 4.88
N GLY A 234 -10.41 -3.54 3.60
CA GLY A 234 -9.02 -3.76 3.21
C GLY A 234 -8.04 -2.86 3.96
N VAL A 235 -6.79 -3.30 4.05
CA VAL A 235 -5.72 -2.59 4.78
C VAL A 235 -5.55 -1.16 4.27
N ASP A 236 -5.53 -0.19 5.18
CA ASP A 236 -5.20 1.21 4.86
C ASP A 236 -3.69 1.36 4.73
N LEU A 237 -3.21 1.52 3.48
CA LEU A 237 -1.78 1.65 3.21
C LEU A 237 -1.19 2.98 3.71
N ASP A 238 -2.01 3.99 3.94
CA ASP A 238 -1.53 5.29 4.43
C ASP A 238 -1.15 5.27 5.91
N THR A 239 -1.45 4.19 6.63
CA THR A 239 -0.98 3.99 8.01
C THR A 239 0.49 3.53 8.07
N ILE A 240 1.12 3.24 6.91
CA ILE A 240 2.54 2.87 6.82
C ILE A 240 3.33 4.07 6.31
N PRO A 241 4.29 4.63 7.09
CA PRO A 241 5.02 5.82 6.68
C PRO A 241 5.95 5.56 5.48
N LEU A 242 5.81 6.35 4.41
CA LEU A 242 6.70 6.30 3.23
C LEU A 242 8.18 6.43 3.59
N ALA A 243 8.49 7.17 4.64
CA ALA A 243 9.87 7.35 5.12
C ALA A 243 10.53 6.03 5.54
N ALA A 244 9.75 5.04 5.99
CA ALA A 244 10.22 3.74 6.45
C ALA A 244 10.41 2.72 5.31
N ILE A 245 9.87 2.96 4.12
CA ILE A 245 9.79 1.98 3.05
C ILE A 245 11.10 1.94 2.27
N GLU A 246 11.65 0.74 2.08
CA GLU A 246 12.78 0.45 1.18
C GLU A 246 12.28 0.17 -0.23
N ARG A 247 11.28 -0.71 -0.34
CA ARG A 247 10.60 -1.07 -1.59
C ARG A 247 9.25 -1.70 -1.30
N ILE A 248 8.43 -1.78 -2.34
CA ILE A 248 7.16 -2.53 -2.31
C ILE A 248 7.21 -3.58 -3.40
N GLU A 249 6.83 -4.80 -3.06
CA GLU A 249 6.70 -5.93 -3.96
C GLU A 249 5.22 -6.22 -4.17
N VAL A 250 4.75 -6.19 -5.42
CA VAL A 250 3.35 -6.47 -5.76
C VAL A 250 3.28 -7.75 -6.57
N LEU A 251 2.87 -8.81 -5.93
CA LEU A 251 2.62 -10.12 -6.57
C LEU A 251 1.25 -10.08 -7.22
N ARG A 252 1.19 -10.25 -8.53
CA ARG A 252 -0.04 -10.26 -9.33
C ARG A 252 -0.49 -11.69 -9.68
N ASP A 253 -0.60 -12.53 -8.66
CA ASP A 253 -1.03 -13.92 -8.77
C ASP A 253 -1.86 -14.34 -7.56
N GLY A 254 -2.75 -15.33 -7.71
CA GLY A 254 -3.41 -15.94 -6.58
C GLY A 254 -2.37 -16.65 -5.69
N ALA A 255 -2.36 -16.33 -4.40
CA ALA A 255 -1.33 -16.77 -3.48
C ALA A 255 -1.87 -17.29 -2.13
N SER A 256 -3.16 -17.65 -2.08
CA SER A 256 -3.78 -18.14 -0.84
C SER A 256 -3.16 -19.44 -0.32
N ALA A 257 -2.61 -20.29 -1.20
CA ALA A 257 -1.89 -21.50 -0.81
C ALA A 257 -0.57 -21.21 -0.06
N GLN A 258 0.02 -20.02 -0.28
CA GLN A 258 1.28 -19.60 0.34
C GLN A 258 1.07 -18.70 1.56
N TYR A 259 0.08 -17.80 1.50
CA TYR A 259 -0.11 -16.70 2.48
C TYR A 259 -1.46 -16.74 3.21
N GLY A 260 -2.37 -17.66 2.86
CA GLY A 260 -3.70 -17.77 3.46
C GLY A 260 -4.76 -16.89 2.78
N SER A 261 -5.84 -16.60 3.50
CA SER A 261 -6.99 -15.83 2.99
C SER A 261 -6.58 -14.48 2.39
N ASP A 262 -7.48 -13.91 1.57
CA ASP A 262 -7.43 -12.56 0.99
C ASP A 262 -6.50 -12.40 -0.23
N ALA A 263 -5.54 -13.31 -0.43
CA ALA A 263 -4.61 -13.27 -1.57
C ALA A 263 -5.23 -13.80 -2.88
N ILE A 264 -6.41 -13.29 -3.26
CA ILE A 264 -7.15 -13.67 -4.50
C ILE A 264 -6.62 -12.93 -5.71
N ALA A 265 -6.55 -11.58 -5.63
CA ALA A 265 -6.06 -10.71 -6.70
C ALA A 265 -4.52 -10.66 -6.72
N GLY A 266 -3.92 -10.76 -5.53
CA GLY A 266 -2.48 -10.69 -5.34
C GLY A 266 -2.08 -10.31 -3.92
N VAL A 267 -0.79 -9.98 -3.76
CA VAL A 267 -0.18 -9.60 -2.49
C VAL A 267 0.62 -8.31 -2.66
N ILE A 268 0.47 -7.37 -1.73
CA ILE A 268 1.31 -6.18 -1.60
C ILE A 268 2.20 -6.39 -0.37
N ASN A 269 3.51 -6.52 -0.56
CA ASN A 269 4.46 -6.68 0.53
C ASN A 269 5.33 -5.43 0.66
N VAL A 270 5.21 -4.75 1.79
CA VAL A 270 5.97 -3.54 2.12
C VAL A 270 7.24 -3.95 2.84
N ILE A 271 8.39 -3.72 2.23
CA ILE A 271 9.70 -4.01 2.81
C ILE A 271 10.23 -2.74 3.47
N LEU A 272 10.48 -2.81 4.76
CA LEU A 272 11.01 -1.71 5.55
C LEU A 272 12.53 -1.59 5.41
N LYS A 273 13.05 -0.37 5.54
CA LYS A 273 14.49 -0.09 5.53
C LYS A 273 15.20 -0.80 6.68
N SER A 274 16.40 -1.33 6.39
CA SER A 274 17.25 -2.05 7.31
C SER A 274 18.68 -1.49 7.40
N ALA A 275 18.95 -0.32 6.83
CA ALA A 275 20.27 0.30 6.91
C ALA A 275 20.67 0.58 8.37
N ASP A 276 21.93 0.27 8.71
CA ASP A 276 22.55 0.45 10.03
C ASP A 276 23.27 1.80 10.19
N HIS A 277 23.26 2.62 9.14
CA HIS A 277 23.91 3.94 9.14
C HIS A 277 23.23 4.88 8.13
N GLY A 278 23.65 6.14 8.12
CA GLY A 278 23.10 7.14 7.23
C GLY A 278 21.68 7.53 7.61
N GLY A 279 21.09 8.38 6.79
CA GLY A 279 19.73 8.84 7.01
C GLY A 279 19.29 9.83 5.94
N ARG A 280 18.00 10.20 6.00
CA ARG A 280 17.39 11.14 5.08
C ARG A 280 16.35 11.99 5.80
N LEU A 281 16.40 13.29 5.60
CA LEU A 281 15.36 14.24 5.95
C LEU A 281 14.74 14.77 4.65
N ALA A 282 13.42 14.75 4.53
CA ALA A 282 12.71 15.26 3.36
C ALA A 282 11.52 16.13 3.79
N TYR A 283 11.22 17.15 2.99
CA TYR A 283 10.06 18.00 3.14
C TYR A 283 9.51 18.37 1.77
N ASP A 284 8.21 18.20 1.60
CA ASP A 284 7.48 18.54 0.39
C ASP A 284 6.28 19.40 0.73
N ASN A 285 6.00 20.38 -0.12
CA ASN A 285 4.85 21.27 -0.01
C ASN A 285 4.18 21.40 -1.38
N GLY A 286 2.86 21.32 -1.43
CA GLY A 286 2.11 21.45 -2.68
C GLY A 286 0.68 21.89 -2.48
N ARG A 287 0.00 22.25 -3.59
CA ARG A 287 -1.41 22.62 -3.60
C ARG A 287 -2.02 22.37 -4.97
N TYR A 288 -3.36 22.28 -4.99
CA TYR A 288 -4.10 22.18 -6.26
C TYR A 288 -4.16 23.52 -7.01
N GLY A 289 -4.33 23.44 -8.34
CA GLY A 289 -4.44 24.59 -9.22
C GLY A 289 -5.61 25.52 -8.88
N ASP A 290 -6.69 24.99 -8.30
CA ASP A 290 -7.84 25.76 -7.79
C ASP A 290 -7.50 26.60 -6.52
N GLY A 291 -6.28 26.49 -5.98
CA GLY A 291 -5.77 27.29 -4.87
C GLY A 291 -6.07 26.75 -3.47
N ASP A 292 -6.69 25.56 -3.38
CA ASP A 292 -7.00 24.84 -2.14
C ASP A 292 -6.14 23.56 -1.99
N GLY A 293 -6.41 22.75 -0.96
CA GLY A 293 -5.76 21.48 -0.74
C GLY A 293 -4.25 21.60 -0.46
N LEU A 294 -3.82 22.69 0.22
CA LEU A 294 -2.44 22.84 0.66
C LEU A 294 -2.01 21.59 1.41
N THR A 295 -0.95 20.95 0.94
CA THR A 295 -0.41 19.73 1.52
C THR A 295 1.05 19.92 1.90
N GLN A 296 1.41 19.51 3.11
CA GLN A 296 2.75 19.54 3.65
C GLN A 296 3.12 18.14 4.14
N ASN A 297 4.26 17.61 3.69
CA ASN A 297 4.78 16.32 4.14
C ASN A 297 6.20 16.51 4.65
N GLY A 298 6.53 15.95 5.80
CA GLY A 298 7.88 15.85 6.31
C GLY A 298 8.22 14.43 6.68
N GLY A 299 9.42 13.98 6.33
CA GLY A 299 9.86 12.61 6.62
C GLY A 299 11.30 12.58 7.07
N LEU A 300 11.58 11.80 8.11
CA LEU A 300 12.92 11.50 8.64
C LEU A 300 13.11 9.99 8.65
N ASN A 301 14.27 9.55 8.20
CA ASN A 301 14.73 8.18 8.39
C ASN A 301 16.17 8.19 8.88
N ARG A 302 16.52 7.29 9.80
CA ARG A 302 17.88 7.15 10.35
C ARG A 302 18.21 5.69 10.59
N GLY A 303 19.30 5.22 10.00
CA GLY A 303 19.95 3.95 10.35
C GLY A 303 20.93 4.15 11.51
N LEU A 304 20.92 3.21 12.42
CA LEU A 304 21.80 3.16 13.58
C LEU A 304 22.34 1.74 13.72
N ARG A 305 23.64 1.61 13.98
CA ARG A 305 24.22 0.31 14.31
C ARG A 305 23.82 -0.08 15.72
N PHE A 306 23.44 -1.33 15.89
CA PHE A 306 23.08 -1.91 17.19
C PHE A 306 23.98 -3.10 17.49
N GLY A 307 24.90 -2.94 18.47
CA GLY A 307 25.95 -3.90 18.72
C GLY A 307 26.94 -4.01 17.56
N GLU A 308 27.57 -5.19 17.40
CA GLU A 308 28.53 -5.47 16.33
C GLU A 308 27.87 -5.95 15.04
N SER A 309 26.74 -6.65 15.14
CA SER A 309 26.05 -7.36 14.04
C SER A 309 24.62 -6.90 13.80
N GLY A 310 24.12 -5.91 14.57
CA GLY A 310 22.72 -5.50 14.50
C GLY A 310 22.51 -4.13 13.86
N PHE A 311 21.26 -3.90 13.47
CA PHE A 311 20.77 -2.60 12.98
C PHE A 311 19.50 -2.17 13.72
N LEU A 312 19.32 -0.87 13.81
CA LEU A 312 18.08 -0.22 14.20
C LEU A 312 17.79 0.90 13.20
N ASN A 313 16.74 0.77 12.42
CA ASN A 313 16.31 1.77 11.46
C ASN A 313 15.04 2.47 11.99
N LEU A 314 15.11 3.78 12.19
CA LEU A 314 14.03 4.60 12.72
C LEU A 314 13.46 5.49 11.65
N SER A 315 12.15 5.65 11.60
CA SER A 315 11.45 6.55 10.67
C SER A 315 10.35 7.32 11.37
N ALA A 316 10.20 8.59 10.98
CA ALA A 316 9.11 9.45 11.40
C ALA A 316 8.58 10.21 10.18
N GLN A 317 7.27 10.42 10.12
CA GLN A 317 6.63 11.17 9.05
C GLN A 317 5.47 11.97 9.60
N PHE A 318 5.28 13.20 9.10
CA PHE A 318 4.05 13.94 9.30
C PHE A 318 3.46 14.34 7.95
N ARG A 319 2.14 14.51 7.91
CA ARG A 319 1.39 15.07 6.78
C ARG A 319 0.28 15.95 7.28
N GLU A 320 0.19 17.14 6.72
CA GLU A 320 -0.96 18.03 6.84
C GLU A 320 -1.55 18.27 5.47
N GLN A 321 -2.86 18.17 5.34
CA GLN A 321 -3.59 18.44 4.12
C GLN A 321 -4.83 19.27 4.43
N ALA A 322 -4.96 20.42 3.80
CA ALA A 322 -6.18 21.18 3.80
C ALA A 322 -7.22 20.51 2.88
N ARG A 323 -8.50 20.64 3.22
CA ARG A 323 -9.59 20.12 2.37
C ARG A 323 -9.59 20.77 0.99
N THR A 324 -10.15 20.03 0.00
CA THR A 324 -10.50 20.58 -1.29
C THR A 324 -12.03 20.76 -1.41
N ILE A 325 -12.48 21.66 -2.30
CA ILE A 325 -13.91 21.91 -2.55
C ILE A 325 -14.16 21.84 -4.05
N ARG A 326 -14.98 20.88 -4.48
CA ARG A 326 -15.34 20.64 -5.90
C ARG A 326 -16.83 20.59 -6.12
N ALA A 327 -17.60 21.06 -5.15
CA ALA A 327 -19.04 21.20 -5.26
C ALA A 327 -19.43 22.33 -6.22
N GLY A 328 -20.52 22.13 -6.96
CA GLY A 328 -21.13 23.14 -7.79
C GLY A 328 -22.10 24.07 -7.06
N ILE A 329 -22.95 24.74 -7.82
CA ILE A 329 -24.02 25.59 -7.28
C ILE A 329 -25.06 24.71 -6.60
N ASP A 330 -25.35 25.00 -5.32
CA ASP A 330 -26.44 24.36 -4.60
C ASP A 330 -27.79 24.97 -5.07
N GLN A 331 -28.63 24.16 -5.69
CA GLN A 331 -29.94 24.61 -6.24
C GLN A 331 -30.86 25.15 -5.16
N ARG A 332 -30.70 24.81 -3.90
CA ARG A 332 -31.50 25.31 -2.78
C ARG A 332 -31.19 26.74 -2.42
N THR A 333 -29.99 27.21 -2.72
CA THR A 333 -29.52 28.57 -2.36
C THR A 333 -29.17 29.41 -3.57
N GLY A 334 -28.91 28.79 -4.73
CA GLY A 334 -28.44 29.47 -5.93
C GLY A 334 -26.97 29.88 -5.89
N HIS A 335 -26.20 29.43 -4.89
CA HIS A 335 -24.83 29.85 -4.64
C HIS A 335 -23.86 28.67 -4.47
N TYR A 336 -22.57 28.95 -4.67
CA TYR A 336 -21.46 28.08 -4.27
C TYR A 336 -21.28 28.18 -2.74
N GLY A 337 -22.04 27.42 -1.96
CA GLY A 337 -22.01 27.49 -0.50
C GLY A 337 -21.78 26.15 0.19
N ASN A 338 -21.70 25.07 -0.59
CA ASN A 338 -21.58 23.72 -0.05
C ASN A 338 -20.10 23.29 -0.08
N PRO A 339 -19.43 23.13 1.08
CA PRO A 339 -18.02 22.72 1.12
C PRO A 339 -17.82 21.20 1.02
N SER A 340 -18.86 20.44 0.70
CA SER A 340 -18.78 19.00 0.42
C SER A 340 -18.20 18.72 -0.97
N ILE A 341 -17.92 17.47 -1.27
CA ILE A 341 -17.30 16.98 -2.49
C ILE A 341 -15.86 17.49 -2.64
N GLY A 342 -14.93 16.65 -2.24
CA GLY A 342 -13.49 16.90 -2.27
C GLY A 342 -12.77 16.03 -1.27
N ASP A 343 -11.45 16.13 -1.25
CA ASP A 343 -10.65 15.46 -0.24
C ASP A 343 -10.86 16.11 1.14
N PRO A 344 -10.91 15.33 2.23
CA PRO A 344 -11.02 15.85 3.59
C PRO A 344 -9.76 16.61 4.02
N SER A 345 -9.85 17.38 5.09
CA SER A 345 -8.65 17.82 5.80
C SER A 345 -8.08 16.67 6.62
N LEU A 346 -6.75 16.57 6.66
CA LEU A 346 -6.01 15.48 7.27
C LEU A 346 -4.83 16.03 8.06
N HIS A 347 -4.65 15.55 9.28
CA HIS A 347 -3.41 15.64 10.04
C HIS A 347 -2.96 14.22 10.40
N ARG A 348 -1.70 13.85 10.05
CA ARG A 348 -1.16 12.52 10.30
C ARG A 348 0.27 12.61 10.84
N GLN A 349 0.54 11.83 11.87
CA GLN A 349 1.86 11.58 12.43
C GLN A 349 2.10 10.07 12.42
N ALA A 350 3.22 9.64 11.88
CA ALA A 350 3.55 8.23 11.78
C ALA A 350 4.99 7.97 12.21
N LEU A 351 5.19 6.88 12.94
CA LEU A 351 6.47 6.38 13.41
C LEU A 351 6.63 4.95 12.94
N ALA A 352 7.86 4.54 12.64
CA ALA A 352 8.18 3.16 12.38
C ALA A 352 9.61 2.85 12.82
N TYR A 353 9.84 1.60 13.20
CA TYR A 353 11.17 1.07 13.32
C TYR A 353 11.28 -0.32 12.68
N ASN A 354 12.49 -0.69 12.30
CA ASN A 354 12.89 -2.02 11.88
C ASN A 354 14.27 -2.32 12.51
N ALA A 355 14.39 -3.43 13.22
CA ALA A 355 15.57 -3.80 13.96
C ALA A 355 15.87 -5.29 13.78
N GLY A 356 17.16 -5.63 13.77
CA GLY A 356 17.64 -7.00 13.75
C GLY A 356 18.99 -7.08 14.47
N VAL A 357 19.24 -8.18 15.14
CA VAL A 357 20.51 -8.47 15.80
C VAL A 357 20.81 -9.95 15.73
N ALA A 358 21.96 -10.34 15.18
CA ALA A 358 22.45 -11.68 15.27
C ALA A 358 22.93 -11.94 16.71
N LEU A 359 22.38 -12.97 17.35
CA LEU A 359 22.84 -13.46 18.66
C LEU A 359 24.10 -14.30 18.51
N ASP A 360 24.15 -15.08 17.46
CA ASP A 360 25.28 -15.89 17.04
C ASP A 360 25.23 -16.10 15.52
N ASP A 361 26.06 -16.99 14.97
CA ASP A 361 26.12 -17.24 13.52
C ASP A 361 24.84 -17.88 12.97
N ASN A 362 23.98 -18.45 13.82
CA ASN A 362 22.82 -19.25 13.44
C ASN A 362 21.47 -18.65 13.86
N VAL A 363 21.44 -17.65 14.75
CA VAL A 363 20.19 -17.08 15.30
C VAL A 363 20.19 -15.57 15.21
N GLU A 364 19.16 -15.03 14.57
CA GLU A 364 18.87 -13.60 14.51
C GLU A 364 17.54 -13.31 15.21
N LEU A 365 17.55 -12.33 16.12
CA LEU A 365 16.33 -11.71 16.63
C LEU A 365 15.98 -10.52 15.77
N TYR A 366 14.70 -10.36 15.45
CA TYR A 366 14.21 -9.22 14.71
C TYR A 366 12.91 -8.65 15.29
N SER A 367 12.72 -7.38 15.07
CA SER A 367 11.49 -6.70 15.47
C SER A 367 11.22 -5.53 14.56
N PHE A 368 9.95 -5.28 14.23
CA PHE A 368 9.53 -4.07 13.54
C PHE A 368 8.14 -3.63 14.00
N ALA A 369 7.92 -2.32 13.96
CA ALA A 369 6.63 -1.75 14.30
C ALA A 369 6.32 -0.52 13.45
N THR A 370 5.03 -0.24 13.33
CA THR A 370 4.47 1.00 12.81
C THR A 370 3.44 1.53 13.80
N TYR A 371 3.39 2.84 13.95
CA TYR A 371 2.35 3.57 14.67
C TYR A 371 1.95 4.79 13.87
N THR A 372 0.67 5.00 13.69
CA THR A 372 0.12 6.19 13.03
C THR A 372 -1.03 6.73 13.85
N HIS A 373 -0.96 8.02 14.14
CA HIS A 373 -2.09 8.80 14.62
C HIS A 373 -2.57 9.69 13.49
N ARG A 374 -3.89 9.65 13.19
CA ARG A 374 -4.49 10.39 12.09
C ARG A 374 -5.79 11.04 12.51
N SER A 375 -5.88 12.36 12.34
CA SER A 375 -7.13 13.11 12.50
C SER A 375 -7.62 13.56 11.14
N VAL A 376 -8.88 13.26 10.82
CA VAL A 376 -9.53 13.59 9.54
C VAL A 376 -10.81 14.36 9.82
N SER A 377 -11.13 15.36 8.96
CA SER A 377 -12.40 16.08 9.01
C SER A 377 -12.99 16.20 7.60
N SER A 378 -14.11 15.52 7.39
CA SER A 378 -14.85 15.47 6.12
C SER A 378 -16.13 16.29 6.19
N ALA A 379 -16.23 17.35 5.37
CA ALA A 379 -17.42 18.18 5.33
C ALA A 379 -18.58 17.42 4.69
N GLN A 380 -19.77 17.53 5.33
CA GLN A 380 -21.00 16.94 4.84
C GLN A 380 -21.83 18.01 4.08
N ILE A 381 -23.03 17.66 3.68
CA ILE A 381 -23.88 18.53 2.88
C ILE A 381 -24.38 19.70 3.75
N TYR A 382 -24.28 20.93 3.22
CA TYR A 382 -24.77 22.15 3.86
C TYR A 382 -26.26 22.04 4.20
N GLN A 383 -26.62 22.47 5.40
CA GLN A 383 -27.97 22.53 5.93
C GLN A 383 -28.47 23.98 5.97
N LEU A 384 -29.71 24.19 5.49
CA LEU A 384 -30.32 25.53 5.38
C LEU A 384 -30.58 26.16 6.75
N PRO A 385 -30.57 27.51 6.86
CA PRO A 385 -30.89 28.24 8.10
C PRO A 385 -32.24 27.88 8.71
N SER A 386 -33.23 27.56 7.86
CA SER A 386 -34.57 27.17 8.30
C SER A 386 -34.63 25.94 9.20
N LEU A 387 -33.57 25.09 9.18
CA LEU A 387 -33.55 23.86 9.95
C LEU A 387 -33.36 24.09 11.44
N ALA A 388 -32.53 25.08 11.81
CA ALA A 388 -32.26 25.42 13.20
C ALA A 388 -31.90 26.93 13.32
N PRO A 389 -32.83 27.84 13.07
CA PRO A 389 -32.57 29.27 12.90
C PRO A 389 -31.99 29.93 14.18
N ARG A 390 -32.31 29.41 15.40
CA ARG A 390 -31.76 29.92 16.64
C ARG A 390 -30.30 29.58 16.87
N LEU A 391 -29.88 28.35 16.46
CA LEU A 391 -28.51 27.86 16.65
C LEU A 391 -27.60 28.20 15.48
N TYR A 392 -28.17 28.17 14.27
CA TYR A 392 -27.46 28.35 12.99
C TYR A 392 -28.24 29.32 12.07
N PRO A 393 -28.27 30.63 12.36
CA PRO A 393 -29.03 31.62 11.60
C PRO A 393 -28.58 31.74 10.12
N ASN A 394 -27.35 31.31 9.81
CA ASN A 394 -26.78 31.29 8.44
C ASN A 394 -26.67 29.88 7.87
N GLY A 395 -27.34 28.87 8.46
CA GLY A 395 -27.16 27.48 8.13
C GLY A 395 -25.85 26.91 8.65
N PHE A 396 -25.58 25.61 8.40
CA PHE A 396 -24.39 24.95 8.91
C PHE A 396 -23.97 23.79 8.00
N THR A 397 -22.70 23.40 8.08
CA THR A 397 -22.17 22.22 7.42
C THR A 397 -21.68 21.25 8.48
N PRO A 398 -22.37 20.12 8.69
CA PRO A 398 -21.87 19.04 9.55
C PRO A 398 -20.50 18.54 9.06
N ARG A 399 -19.64 18.09 9.97
CA ARG A 399 -18.33 17.51 9.68
C ARG A 399 -18.19 16.19 10.40
N ILE A 400 -18.04 15.11 9.65
CA ILE A 400 -17.60 13.83 10.21
C ILE A 400 -16.13 14.00 10.57
N THR A 401 -15.78 13.68 11.79
CA THR A 401 -14.40 13.64 12.28
C THR A 401 -14.00 12.20 12.59
N SER A 402 -12.73 11.88 12.39
CA SER A 402 -12.12 10.63 12.82
C SER A 402 -10.81 10.96 13.52
N ASP A 403 -10.64 10.45 14.74
CA ASP A 403 -9.36 10.37 15.44
C ASP A 403 -8.97 8.89 15.51
N GLU A 404 -7.88 8.51 14.85
CA GLU A 404 -7.53 7.12 14.61
C GLU A 404 -6.11 6.83 15.08
N ASP A 405 -5.97 5.76 15.86
CA ASP A 405 -4.70 5.15 16.23
C ASP A 405 -4.57 3.78 15.57
N ASP A 406 -3.66 3.67 14.60
CA ASP A 406 -3.29 2.42 13.94
C ASP A 406 -1.88 2.01 14.35
N TYR A 407 -1.70 0.76 14.78
CA TYR A 407 -0.38 0.25 15.17
C TYR A 407 -0.22 -1.24 14.90
N SER A 408 1.02 -1.63 14.65
CA SER A 408 1.40 -3.04 14.51
C SER A 408 2.81 -3.24 15.04
N LEU A 409 3.00 -4.35 15.76
CA LEU A 409 4.28 -4.79 16.30
C LEU A 409 4.51 -6.24 15.91
N THR A 410 5.68 -6.54 15.38
CA THR A 410 6.17 -7.90 15.14
C THR A 410 7.43 -8.14 15.96
N LEU A 411 7.48 -9.26 16.64
CA LEU A 411 8.66 -9.81 17.28
C LEU A 411 8.93 -11.18 16.67
N GLY A 412 10.18 -11.47 16.39
CA GLY A 412 10.53 -12.77 15.82
C GLY A 412 11.97 -13.16 16.06
N ALA A 413 12.19 -14.45 15.88
CA ALA A 413 13.50 -15.05 15.85
C ALA A 413 13.58 -15.97 14.64
N ARG A 414 14.70 -15.96 13.95
CA ARG A 414 14.94 -16.84 12.79
C ARG A 414 16.36 -17.36 12.82
N GLY A 415 16.57 -18.48 12.18
CA GLY A 415 17.90 -19.07 12.15
C GLY A 415 18.01 -20.24 11.20
N GLY A 416 19.24 -20.76 11.10
CA GLY A 416 19.57 -21.98 10.37
C GLY A 416 19.89 -23.14 11.30
N GLU A 417 20.15 -24.30 10.67
CA GLU A 417 20.69 -25.51 11.32
C GLU A 417 19.85 -26.09 12.48
N LEU A 418 18.56 -25.71 12.62
CA LEU A 418 17.69 -26.37 13.60
C LEU A 418 17.60 -27.86 13.26
N PHE A 419 17.87 -28.72 14.27
CA PHE A 419 18.00 -30.18 14.09
C PHE A 419 18.94 -30.57 12.94
N GLY A 420 19.99 -29.78 12.73
CA GLY A 420 21.10 -30.05 11.83
C GLY A 420 20.93 -29.66 10.36
N ALA A 421 19.77 -29.11 9.91
CA ALA A 421 19.65 -28.68 8.51
C ALA A 421 18.38 -27.88 8.17
N TRP A 422 17.60 -27.40 9.15
CA TRP A 422 16.40 -26.63 8.91
C TRP A 422 16.63 -25.14 9.16
N ASP A 423 16.25 -24.32 8.20
CA ASP A 423 16.02 -22.91 8.45
C ASP A 423 14.64 -22.75 9.11
N TRP A 424 14.54 -21.85 10.06
CA TRP A 424 13.31 -21.60 10.81
C TRP A 424 13.06 -20.12 11.04
N ASP A 425 11.76 -19.75 11.12
CA ASP A 425 11.31 -18.41 11.51
C ASP A 425 10.10 -18.57 12.44
N LEU A 426 10.22 -18.05 13.65
CA LEU A 426 9.14 -17.98 14.64
C LEU A 426 8.83 -16.52 14.91
N SER A 427 7.57 -16.13 14.75
CA SER A 427 7.17 -14.73 14.94
C SER A 427 5.78 -14.60 15.53
N SER A 428 5.59 -13.49 16.24
CA SER A 428 4.31 -13.04 16.76
C SER A 428 4.05 -11.61 16.28
N THR A 429 2.90 -11.36 15.66
CA THR A 429 2.49 -10.05 15.15
C THR A 429 1.17 -9.65 15.78
N TYR A 430 1.15 -8.52 16.45
CA TYR A 430 -0.05 -7.88 16.98
C TYR A 430 -0.32 -6.57 16.25
N GLY A 431 -1.53 -6.36 15.76
CA GLY A 431 -1.94 -5.12 15.14
C GLY A 431 -3.35 -4.73 15.53
N ALA A 432 -3.61 -3.42 15.54
CA ALA A 432 -4.94 -2.88 15.82
C ALA A 432 -5.12 -1.53 15.13
N ASP A 433 -6.33 -1.33 14.61
CA ASP A 433 -6.87 -0.07 14.12
C ASP A 433 -8.02 0.38 15.03
N ARG A 434 -8.03 1.66 15.45
CA ARG A 434 -8.95 2.23 16.46
C ARG A 434 -9.42 3.63 16.05
N PRO A 435 -10.35 3.77 15.11
CA PRO A 435 -10.97 5.04 14.78
C PRO A 435 -12.05 5.43 15.80
N GLU A 436 -11.96 6.64 16.33
CA GLU A 436 -13.02 7.33 17.07
C GLU A 436 -13.76 8.27 16.11
N ILE A 437 -15.02 8.00 15.83
CA ILE A 437 -15.82 8.77 14.87
C ILE A 437 -16.67 9.78 15.62
N GLY A 438 -16.57 11.04 15.22
CA GLY A 438 -17.33 12.15 15.76
C GLY A 438 -18.10 12.94 14.70
N MET A 439 -18.91 13.86 15.14
CA MET A 439 -19.63 14.81 14.32
C MET A 439 -19.55 16.20 14.91
N ASP A 440 -18.96 17.13 14.18
CA ASP A 440 -18.89 18.55 14.55
C ASP A 440 -19.84 19.40 13.71
N HIS A 441 -20.18 20.61 14.23
CA HIS A 441 -21.06 21.56 13.54
C HIS A 441 -22.39 20.93 13.12
N SER A 442 -22.96 20.07 13.96
CA SER A 442 -24.22 19.35 13.72
C SER A 442 -25.26 19.72 14.78
N ILE A 443 -26.38 19.06 14.75
CA ILE A 443 -27.46 19.14 15.76
C ILE A 443 -28.23 17.82 15.79
N ASN A 444 -28.87 17.54 16.95
CA ASN A 444 -29.98 16.59 17.02
C ASN A 444 -31.29 17.35 16.84
N LEU A 445 -32.01 17.11 15.74
CA LEU A 445 -33.22 17.86 15.38
C LEU A 445 -34.39 17.60 16.34
N ALA A 446 -34.51 16.38 16.85
CA ALA A 446 -35.58 16.03 17.79
C ALA A 446 -35.37 16.78 19.12
N LEU A 447 -34.16 16.75 19.66
CA LEU A 447 -33.80 17.45 20.86
C LEU A 447 -33.98 18.97 20.70
N TYR A 448 -33.54 19.53 19.55
CA TYR A 448 -33.74 20.94 19.22
C TYR A 448 -35.23 21.30 19.17
N GLY A 449 -36.06 20.44 18.59
CA GLY A 449 -37.51 20.65 18.53
C GLY A 449 -38.18 20.62 19.89
N GLU A 450 -37.71 19.76 20.80
CA GLU A 450 -38.26 19.59 22.16
C GLU A 450 -37.81 20.69 23.11
N THR A 451 -36.55 21.11 23.05
CA THR A 451 -35.94 21.99 24.05
C THR A 451 -35.58 23.38 23.51
N GLY A 452 -35.51 23.57 22.20
CA GLY A 452 -35.01 24.76 21.55
C GLY A 452 -33.48 24.86 21.52
N ASP A 453 -32.76 23.80 21.98
CA ASP A 453 -31.31 23.70 22.01
C ASP A 453 -30.82 22.28 21.63
N SER A 454 -29.55 22.12 21.29
CA SER A 454 -28.92 20.86 21.00
C SER A 454 -27.40 20.98 21.13
N PRO A 455 -26.68 19.90 21.53
CA PRO A 455 -25.24 19.82 21.32
C PRO A 455 -24.90 20.08 19.86
N ARG A 456 -23.69 20.60 19.59
CA ARG A 456 -23.18 20.90 18.26
C ARG A 456 -22.06 19.97 17.82
N SER A 457 -21.55 19.18 18.79
CA SER A 457 -20.56 18.14 18.61
C SER A 457 -21.02 16.88 19.33
N PHE A 458 -20.76 15.73 18.72
CA PHE A 458 -21.22 14.42 19.18
C PHE A 458 -20.12 13.39 19.01
N ASP A 459 -19.94 12.51 19.98
CA ASP A 459 -19.21 11.26 19.81
C ASP A 459 -20.18 10.24 19.18
N LEU A 460 -19.87 9.74 17.98
CA LEU A 460 -20.78 8.86 17.23
C LEU A 460 -20.54 7.39 17.53
N ALA A 461 -19.29 6.97 17.56
CA ALA A 461 -18.87 5.58 17.76
C ALA A 461 -17.38 5.48 17.99
N ARG A 462 -16.94 4.39 18.61
CA ARG A 462 -15.56 3.90 18.52
C ARG A 462 -15.58 2.52 17.91
N TYR A 463 -14.71 2.34 16.90
CA TYR A 463 -14.50 1.04 16.28
C TYR A 463 -13.12 0.52 16.64
N LYS A 464 -12.97 -0.79 16.64
CA LYS A 464 -11.66 -1.42 16.83
C LYS A 464 -11.59 -2.72 16.05
N ALA A 465 -10.60 -2.85 15.19
CA ALA A 465 -10.20 -4.11 14.60
C ALA A 465 -8.85 -4.52 15.17
N THR A 466 -8.73 -5.77 15.59
CA THR A 466 -7.49 -6.30 16.16
C THR A 466 -7.16 -7.63 15.50
N GLN A 467 -5.90 -7.86 15.23
CA GLN A 467 -5.38 -9.12 14.74
C GLN A 467 -4.11 -9.50 15.50
N TRP A 468 -4.08 -10.72 16.02
CA TRP A 468 -2.90 -11.34 16.57
C TRP A 468 -2.58 -12.58 15.76
N THR A 469 -1.36 -12.68 15.24
CA THR A 469 -0.91 -13.79 14.38
C THR A 469 0.42 -14.32 14.87
N ASP A 470 0.47 -15.61 15.18
CA ASP A 470 1.69 -16.35 15.48
C ASP A 470 2.02 -17.26 14.30
N ASN A 471 3.26 -17.23 13.84
CA ASN A 471 3.74 -18.00 12.70
C ASN A 471 4.97 -18.84 13.10
N LEU A 472 5.00 -20.08 12.63
CA LEU A 472 6.17 -20.94 12.61
C LEU A 472 6.39 -21.39 11.16
N ASP A 473 7.51 -21.01 10.58
CA ASP A 473 7.92 -21.36 9.21
C ASP A 473 9.22 -22.19 9.29
N LEU A 474 9.26 -23.32 8.59
CA LEU A 474 10.45 -24.17 8.47
C LEU A 474 10.76 -24.44 7.01
N ARG A 475 12.05 -24.47 6.67
CA ARG A 475 12.53 -24.71 5.33
C ARG A 475 13.77 -25.60 5.34
N ARG A 476 13.87 -26.48 4.35
CA ARG A 476 15.05 -27.32 4.12
C ARG A 476 15.20 -27.67 2.65
N ASP A 477 16.43 -27.68 2.17
CA ASP A 477 16.81 -28.18 0.87
C ASP A 477 17.22 -29.65 0.95
N PHE A 478 16.65 -30.49 0.08
CA PHE A 478 16.95 -31.92 -0.02
C PHE A 478 17.64 -32.23 -1.33
N ASP A 479 18.85 -32.73 -1.27
CA ASP A 479 19.57 -33.26 -2.44
C ASP A 479 19.04 -34.67 -2.77
N LEU A 480 18.24 -34.77 -3.83
CA LEU A 480 17.68 -36.02 -4.29
C LEU A 480 18.44 -36.50 -5.55
N ALA A 481 18.99 -37.70 -5.54
CA ALA A 481 19.86 -38.21 -6.60
C ALA A 481 19.24 -38.21 -8.01
N TRP A 482 17.92 -38.14 -8.13
CA TRP A 482 17.18 -38.10 -9.39
C TRP A 482 16.78 -36.66 -9.85
N LEU A 483 17.03 -35.65 -9.02
CA LEU A 483 16.82 -34.25 -9.37
C LEU A 483 18.15 -33.54 -9.63
N PRO A 484 18.24 -32.69 -10.64
CA PRO A 484 19.46 -31.92 -10.93
C PRO A 484 19.68 -30.74 -10.01
N ALA A 485 18.66 -30.34 -9.24
CA ALA A 485 18.72 -29.26 -8.26
C ALA A 485 18.06 -29.71 -6.95
N PRO A 486 18.44 -29.13 -5.80
CA PRO A 486 17.80 -29.44 -4.53
C PRO A 486 16.29 -29.21 -4.56
N LEU A 487 15.54 -30.09 -3.92
CA LEU A 487 14.13 -29.88 -3.63
C LEU A 487 14.02 -28.99 -2.40
N ASN A 488 13.59 -27.75 -2.58
CA ASN A 488 13.22 -26.89 -1.47
C ASN A 488 11.88 -27.33 -0.90
N PHE A 489 11.87 -27.68 0.37
CA PHE A 489 10.71 -28.11 1.12
C PHE A 489 10.46 -27.11 2.24
N SER A 490 9.32 -26.45 2.21
CA SER A 490 8.90 -25.51 3.23
C SER A 490 7.54 -25.91 3.80
N TRP A 491 7.37 -25.76 5.11
CA TRP A 491 6.10 -25.96 5.78
C TRP A 491 5.96 -25.03 6.97
N GLY A 492 4.76 -24.74 7.37
CA GLY A 492 4.54 -23.87 8.52
C GLY A 492 3.15 -23.97 9.12
N LEU A 493 3.05 -23.37 10.29
CA LEU A 493 1.84 -23.27 11.09
C LEU A 493 1.53 -21.78 11.34
N GLU A 494 0.25 -21.45 11.34
CA GLU A 494 -0.25 -20.14 11.68
C GLU A 494 -1.39 -20.29 12.69
N GLN A 495 -1.32 -19.50 13.77
CA GLN A 495 -2.50 -19.24 14.61
C GLN A 495 -2.84 -17.75 14.50
N ARG A 496 -4.10 -17.42 14.26
CA ARG A 496 -4.57 -16.03 14.17
C ARG A 496 -5.85 -15.85 14.95
N ARG A 497 -5.91 -14.76 15.70
CA ARG A 497 -7.12 -14.29 16.38
C ARG A 497 -7.50 -12.93 15.85
N GLU A 498 -8.73 -12.79 15.41
CA GLU A 498 -9.33 -11.55 14.91
C GLU A 498 -10.43 -11.10 15.88
N LEU A 499 -10.55 -9.79 16.07
CA LEU A 499 -11.57 -9.18 16.90
C LEU A 499 -12.08 -7.90 16.24
N TYR A 500 -13.37 -7.71 16.24
CA TYR A 500 -14.04 -6.47 15.85
C TYR A 500 -14.94 -5.99 16.98
N GLU A 501 -14.86 -4.70 17.31
CA GLU A 501 -15.59 -4.08 18.40
C GLU A 501 -16.22 -2.78 17.92
N VAL A 502 -17.48 -2.56 18.33
CA VAL A 502 -18.24 -1.34 18.11
C VAL A 502 -18.73 -0.86 19.46
N GLU A 503 -18.29 0.34 19.88
CA GLU A 503 -18.79 1.01 21.07
C GLU A 503 -19.85 2.05 20.66
N ALA A 504 -20.90 2.18 21.49
CA ALA A 504 -21.95 3.17 21.29
C ALA A 504 -21.40 4.60 21.45
N GLY A 505 -21.99 5.51 20.70
CA GLY A 505 -21.76 6.94 20.84
C GLY A 505 -22.43 7.55 22.07
N ASP A 506 -22.32 8.88 22.19
CA ASP A 506 -23.03 9.57 23.25
C ASP A 506 -24.57 9.57 23.01
N PRO A 507 -25.41 9.60 24.08
CA PRO A 507 -26.87 9.42 23.96
C PRO A 507 -27.56 10.39 23.01
N TRP A 508 -27.06 11.60 22.91
CA TRP A 508 -27.65 12.61 22.02
C TRP A 508 -27.29 12.39 20.54
N SER A 509 -26.24 11.59 20.28
CA SER A 509 -25.80 11.23 18.92
C SER A 509 -26.79 10.30 18.22
N TYR A 510 -27.57 9.52 18.95
CA TYR A 510 -28.57 8.57 18.42
C TYR A 510 -30.01 8.79 18.91
N TYR A 511 -30.26 9.75 19.83
CA TYR A 511 -31.60 10.06 20.32
C TYR A 511 -32.54 10.53 19.20
N ASN A 512 -33.68 9.85 19.00
CA ASN A 512 -34.77 10.21 18.07
C ASN A 512 -34.31 10.70 16.69
N GLY A 513 -33.46 9.92 15.98
CA GLY A 513 -32.95 10.26 14.67
C GLY A 513 -31.52 10.81 14.68
N GLY A 514 -30.97 11.05 15.86
CA GLY A 514 -29.57 11.31 16.11
C GLY A 514 -29.03 12.61 15.57
N SER A 515 -27.70 12.73 15.51
CA SER A 515 -27.02 13.87 14.93
C SER A 515 -27.24 13.96 13.42
N LYS A 516 -27.34 15.20 12.91
CA LYS A 516 -27.59 15.43 11.48
C LYS A 516 -26.39 15.03 10.64
N ALA A 517 -26.61 14.36 9.52
CA ALA A 517 -25.76 13.74 8.55
C ALA A 517 -25.36 12.28 8.89
N LEU A 518 -24.93 11.97 10.10
CA LEU A 518 -24.61 10.60 10.53
C LEU A 518 -25.01 10.41 12.00
N PRO A 519 -26.10 9.71 12.29
CA PRO A 519 -26.44 9.31 13.66
C PRO A 519 -25.36 8.40 14.27
N GLY A 520 -25.18 8.53 15.58
CA GLY A 520 -24.26 7.66 16.32
C GLY A 520 -24.77 6.23 16.49
N GLN A 521 -23.85 5.33 16.82
CA GLN A 521 -24.17 3.95 17.18
C GLN A 521 -24.92 3.94 18.53
N ALA A 522 -26.06 3.26 18.53
CA ALA A 522 -26.82 3.03 19.76
C ALA A 522 -26.29 1.76 20.47
N PRO A 523 -26.57 1.59 21.78
CA PRO A 523 -26.21 0.35 22.49
C PRO A 523 -26.73 -0.92 21.85
N ALA A 524 -27.84 -0.85 21.11
CA ALA A 524 -28.43 -1.99 20.39
C ALA A 524 -27.61 -2.44 19.16
N THR A 525 -26.76 -1.56 18.61
CA THR A 525 -25.89 -1.81 17.45
C THR A 525 -24.42 -1.95 17.85
N ALA A 526 -24.11 -1.83 19.16
CA ALA A 526 -22.78 -2.02 19.72
C ALA A 526 -22.55 -3.49 20.09
N GLY A 527 -21.29 -3.91 20.09
CA GLY A 527 -20.93 -5.29 20.44
C GLY A 527 -19.48 -5.62 20.15
N GLN A 528 -19.09 -6.85 20.48
CA GLN A 528 -17.75 -7.38 20.25
C GLN A 528 -17.84 -8.77 19.67
N TRP A 529 -17.12 -9.01 18.59
CA TRP A 529 -17.09 -10.27 17.86
C TRP A 529 -15.66 -10.73 17.65
N SER A 530 -15.41 -12.02 17.71
CA SER A 530 -14.06 -12.58 17.54
C SER A 530 -14.08 -13.88 16.77
N ARG A 531 -12.95 -14.20 16.16
CA ARG A 531 -12.71 -15.38 15.36
C ARG A 531 -11.31 -15.89 15.63
N ASP A 532 -11.16 -17.21 15.75
CA ASP A 532 -9.88 -17.91 15.83
C ASP A 532 -9.65 -18.69 14.52
N VAL A 533 -8.42 -18.67 14.03
CA VAL A 533 -7.98 -19.34 12.79
C VAL A 533 -6.75 -20.17 13.07
N LEU A 534 -6.76 -21.41 12.61
CA LEU A 534 -5.58 -22.29 12.61
C LEU A 534 -5.25 -22.65 11.16
N GLY A 535 -4.03 -22.41 10.75
CA GLY A 535 -3.53 -22.70 9.40
C GLY A 535 -2.31 -23.59 9.40
N ALA A 536 -2.20 -24.45 8.38
CA ALA A 536 -0.99 -25.21 8.07
C ALA A 536 -0.76 -25.20 6.56
N TYR A 537 0.48 -25.06 6.15
CA TYR A 537 0.85 -25.07 4.74
C TYR A 537 2.07 -25.95 4.44
N LEU A 538 2.16 -26.34 3.18
CA LEU A 538 3.27 -27.07 2.58
C LEU A 538 3.60 -26.42 1.25
N ASP A 539 4.89 -26.20 0.97
CA ASP A 539 5.40 -25.66 -0.30
C ASP A 539 6.62 -26.49 -0.76
N LEU A 540 6.63 -26.87 -2.03
CA LEU A 540 7.69 -27.66 -2.66
C LEU A 540 8.12 -26.93 -3.92
N SER A 541 9.41 -26.59 -4.06
CA SER A 541 9.95 -26.00 -5.26
C SER A 541 11.29 -26.63 -5.67
N THR A 542 11.46 -26.85 -6.99
CA THR A 542 12.70 -27.41 -7.54
C THR A 542 12.87 -27.04 -9.00
N ALA A 543 14.07 -27.22 -9.53
CA ALA A 543 14.31 -27.27 -10.98
C ALA A 543 14.39 -28.72 -11.44
N LEU A 544 13.54 -29.08 -12.42
CA LEU A 544 13.52 -30.41 -13.02
C LEU A 544 14.68 -30.61 -14.00
N ASP A 545 15.17 -29.52 -14.58
CA ASP A 545 16.39 -29.41 -15.38
C ASP A 545 16.89 -27.95 -15.36
N GLU A 546 17.94 -27.62 -16.11
CA GLU A 546 18.49 -26.25 -16.16
C GLU A 546 17.52 -25.19 -16.70
N ARG A 547 16.41 -25.59 -17.29
CA ARG A 547 15.44 -24.74 -17.98
C ARG A 547 14.08 -24.76 -17.33
N TRP A 548 13.72 -25.82 -16.60
CA TRP A 548 12.37 -26.04 -16.12
C TRP A 548 12.30 -26.02 -14.59
N GLN A 549 11.59 -25.04 -14.05
CA GLN A 549 11.31 -24.87 -12.64
C GLN A 549 9.84 -25.19 -12.35
N LEU A 550 9.59 -25.79 -11.20
CA LEU A 550 8.26 -26.19 -10.73
C LEU A 550 8.10 -25.82 -9.26
N GLU A 551 6.92 -25.35 -8.90
CA GLU A 551 6.51 -25.08 -7.52
C GLU A 551 5.09 -25.58 -7.30
N THR A 552 4.83 -26.22 -6.17
CA THR A 552 3.49 -26.61 -5.73
C THR A 552 3.31 -26.29 -4.27
N ALA A 553 2.16 -25.71 -3.92
CA ALA A 553 1.83 -25.37 -2.55
C ALA A 553 0.42 -25.84 -2.20
N ALA A 554 0.21 -26.19 -0.94
CA ALA A 554 -1.09 -26.52 -0.36
C ALA A 554 -1.22 -25.89 1.03
N ARG A 555 -2.41 -25.39 1.35
CA ARG A 555 -2.72 -24.82 2.66
C ARG A 555 -4.09 -25.25 3.11
N TYR A 556 -4.18 -25.63 4.37
CA TYR A 556 -5.41 -25.90 5.10
C TYR A 556 -5.59 -24.83 6.18
N GLU A 557 -6.81 -24.30 6.31
CA GLU A 557 -7.19 -23.38 7.38
C GLU A 557 -8.51 -23.80 7.98
N HIS A 558 -8.62 -23.66 9.31
CA HIS A 558 -9.84 -23.87 10.08
C HIS A 558 -10.21 -22.59 10.81
N TYR A 559 -11.40 -22.12 10.59
CA TYR A 559 -12.02 -20.92 11.17
C TYR A 559 -13.09 -21.34 12.19
N SER A 560 -13.14 -20.69 13.34
CA SER A 560 -14.06 -21.04 14.43
C SER A 560 -15.53 -20.76 14.11
N ASP A 561 -15.84 -19.95 13.11
CA ASP A 561 -17.20 -19.50 12.75
C ASP A 561 -17.78 -20.24 11.53
N PHE A 562 -17.05 -20.46 10.45
CA PHE A 562 -17.58 -21.06 9.21
C PHE A 562 -16.91 -22.38 8.79
N GLY A 563 -15.95 -22.91 9.58
CA GLY A 563 -15.31 -24.21 9.31
C GLY A 563 -14.02 -24.13 8.52
N SER A 564 -13.77 -25.07 7.60
CA SER A 564 -12.44 -25.29 7.02
C SER A 564 -12.37 -25.00 5.53
N THR A 565 -11.20 -24.59 5.07
CA THR A 565 -10.87 -24.40 3.66
C THR A 565 -9.54 -25.08 3.31
N THR A 566 -9.41 -25.51 2.05
CA THR A 566 -8.16 -26.06 1.51
C THR A 566 -7.86 -25.40 0.17
N ASN A 567 -6.64 -24.87 0.03
CA ASN A 567 -6.19 -24.19 -1.17
C ASN A 567 -4.90 -24.80 -1.70
N GLY A 568 -4.76 -24.79 -3.03
CA GLY A 568 -3.59 -25.32 -3.72
C GLY A 568 -3.10 -24.37 -4.79
N LYS A 569 -1.80 -24.49 -5.11
CA LYS A 569 -1.14 -23.77 -6.21
C LYS A 569 -0.20 -24.71 -6.92
N LEU A 570 -0.14 -24.58 -8.24
CA LEU A 570 0.87 -25.17 -9.10
C LEU A 570 1.41 -24.06 -10.00
N ALA A 571 2.72 -23.86 -10.00
CA ALA A 571 3.38 -22.88 -10.84
C ALA A 571 4.59 -23.51 -11.54
N SER A 572 4.84 -23.09 -12.78
CA SER A 572 5.92 -23.60 -13.62
C SER A 572 6.54 -22.48 -14.43
N ARG A 573 7.84 -22.53 -14.64
CA ARG A 573 8.60 -21.67 -15.55
C ARG A 573 9.52 -22.50 -16.41
N TYR A 574 9.46 -22.24 -17.73
CA TYR A 574 10.33 -22.86 -18.70
C TYR A 574 11.15 -21.80 -19.45
N ARG A 575 12.48 -21.94 -19.45
CA ARG A 575 13.42 -21.06 -20.12
C ARG A 575 13.82 -21.65 -21.48
N PHE A 576 13.29 -21.08 -22.56
CA PHE A 576 13.58 -21.51 -23.93
C PHE A 576 15.01 -21.12 -24.35
N SER A 577 15.43 -19.91 -23.97
CA SER A 577 16.78 -19.36 -24.14
C SER A 577 17.10 -18.42 -22.97
N PRO A 578 18.33 -17.90 -22.86
CA PRO A 578 18.64 -16.85 -21.87
C PRO A 578 17.72 -15.63 -21.95
N GLU A 579 17.22 -15.32 -23.14
CA GLU A 579 16.41 -14.13 -23.43
C GLU A 579 14.91 -14.40 -23.41
N VAL A 580 14.46 -15.68 -23.37
CA VAL A 580 13.05 -16.04 -23.51
C VAL A 580 12.65 -17.07 -22.46
N SER A 581 11.70 -16.72 -21.61
CA SER A 581 11.07 -17.68 -20.71
C SER A 581 9.57 -17.51 -20.66
N ALA A 582 8.85 -18.63 -20.46
CA ALA A 582 7.41 -18.63 -20.18
C ALA A 582 7.17 -19.11 -18.75
N ARG A 583 6.10 -18.61 -18.14
CA ARG A 583 5.62 -19.03 -16.82
C ARG A 583 4.12 -19.27 -16.86
N ALA A 584 3.65 -20.21 -16.06
CA ALA A 584 2.23 -20.51 -15.93
C ALA A 584 1.91 -20.88 -14.49
N SER A 585 0.74 -20.48 -14.01
CA SER A 585 0.25 -20.89 -12.70
C SER A 585 -1.26 -21.14 -12.72
N ILE A 586 -1.68 -22.04 -11.85
CA ILE A 586 -3.06 -22.25 -11.44
C ILE A 586 -3.10 -22.27 -9.92
N SER A 587 -4.04 -21.55 -9.34
CA SER A 587 -4.20 -21.50 -7.88
C SER A 587 -5.67 -21.42 -7.49
N SER A 588 -6.05 -22.07 -6.41
CA SER A 588 -7.30 -21.80 -5.70
C SER A 588 -7.04 -20.80 -4.58
N GLY A 589 -8.05 -20.04 -4.24
CA GLY A 589 -8.01 -19.06 -3.16
C GLY A 589 -9.39 -18.88 -2.51
N PHE A 590 -9.40 -18.23 -1.37
CA PHE A 590 -10.63 -17.90 -0.70
C PHE A 590 -10.46 -16.62 0.13
N ARG A 591 -11.59 -16.07 0.55
CA ARG A 591 -11.65 -14.98 1.52
C ARG A 591 -12.80 -15.21 2.49
N ALA A 592 -12.50 -15.11 3.79
CA ALA A 592 -13.51 -15.08 4.83
C ALA A 592 -14.32 -13.78 4.79
N PRO A 593 -15.62 -13.75 5.12
CA PRO A 593 -16.31 -12.51 5.43
C PRO A 593 -15.56 -11.80 6.55
N SER A 594 -15.38 -10.48 6.48
CA SER A 594 -14.81 -9.78 7.64
C SER A 594 -15.85 -9.65 8.75
N LEU A 595 -15.39 -9.62 10.01
CA LEU A 595 -16.29 -9.45 11.16
C LEU A 595 -17.08 -8.14 11.07
N ALA A 596 -16.51 -7.08 10.45
CA ALA A 596 -17.21 -5.84 10.18
C ALA A 596 -18.33 -6.01 9.12
N GLN A 597 -18.11 -6.78 8.04
CA GLN A 597 -19.15 -7.04 7.03
C GLN A 597 -20.38 -7.74 7.62
N GLU A 598 -20.19 -8.59 8.61
CA GLU A 598 -21.26 -9.32 9.26
C GLU A 598 -22.04 -8.48 10.29
N ASN A 599 -21.35 -7.54 10.97
CA ASN A 599 -21.85 -6.95 12.22
C ASN A 599 -21.98 -5.42 12.22
N TYR A 600 -21.52 -4.73 11.18
CA TYR A 600 -21.58 -3.27 11.11
C TYR A 600 -22.98 -2.79 10.68
N THR A 601 -23.48 -1.76 11.35
CA THR A 601 -24.73 -1.05 11.03
C THR A 601 -24.48 0.45 10.96
N SER A 602 -25.10 1.15 9.99
CA SER A 602 -25.04 2.63 9.93
C SER A 602 -26.27 3.20 9.23
N LEU A 603 -26.53 4.50 9.45
CA LEU A 603 -27.53 5.28 8.76
C LEU A 603 -26.94 6.62 8.30
N GLY A 604 -26.72 6.78 6.99
CA GLY A 604 -26.36 8.08 6.40
C GLY A 604 -27.59 8.94 6.15
N VAL A 605 -27.57 10.19 6.59
CA VAL A 605 -28.72 11.12 6.48
C VAL A 605 -28.34 12.37 5.71
N SER A 606 -28.82 12.45 4.47
CA SER A 606 -28.75 13.66 3.62
C SER A 606 -29.94 14.59 3.89
N PRO A 607 -30.02 15.80 3.28
CA PRO A 607 -31.14 16.70 3.50
C PRO A 607 -32.51 16.09 3.24
N THR A 608 -32.64 15.22 2.23
CA THR A 608 -33.92 14.67 1.77
C THR A 608 -34.02 13.15 1.83
N ILE A 609 -32.90 12.44 2.00
CA ILE A 609 -32.84 10.98 1.95
C ILE A 609 -32.09 10.41 3.16
N ALA A 610 -32.45 9.21 3.55
CA ALA A 610 -31.64 8.37 4.46
C ALA A 610 -31.40 7.00 3.82
N SER A 611 -30.16 6.50 3.97
CA SER A 611 -29.77 5.17 3.52
C SER A 611 -29.01 4.46 4.62
N GLY A 612 -29.46 3.26 5.01
CA GLY A 612 -28.88 2.45 6.07
C GLY A 612 -28.21 1.18 5.54
N LEU A 613 -27.06 0.85 6.11
CA LEU A 613 -26.46 -0.48 6.02
C LEU A 613 -26.84 -1.25 7.30
N LEU A 614 -27.44 -2.43 7.15
CA LEU A 614 -27.79 -3.31 8.26
C LEU A 614 -26.75 -4.41 8.44
N ALA A 615 -26.36 -4.68 9.68
CA ALA A 615 -25.59 -5.87 10.01
C ALA A 615 -26.30 -7.14 9.53
N VAL A 616 -25.62 -7.99 8.77
CA VAL A 616 -26.19 -9.18 8.11
C VAL A 616 -26.81 -10.13 9.15
N ASN A 617 -26.14 -10.28 10.29
CA ASN A 617 -26.58 -11.17 11.37
C ASN A 617 -27.72 -10.58 12.23
N SER A 618 -28.16 -9.33 11.95
CA SER A 618 -29.20 -8.66 12.74
C SER A 618 -30.62 -9.19 12.43
N PRO A 619 -31.51 -9.19 13.39
CA PRO A 619 -32.93 -9.49 13.15
C PRO A 619 -33.55 -8.56 12.08
N ALA A 620 -33.09 -7.33 12.00
CA ALA A 620 -33.50 -6.33 11.02
C ALA A 620 -33.21 -6.77 9.57
N ALA A 621 -31.97 -7.19 9.30
CA ALA A 621 -31.58 -7.69 7.97
C ALA A 621 -32.33 -8.99 7.62
N ARG A 622 -32.57 -9.85 8.60
CA ARG A 622 -33.33 -11.10 8.41
C ARG A 622 -34.79 -10.85 7.98
N LEU A 623 -35.40 -9.74 8.42
CA LEU A 623 -36.75 -9.35 7.95
C LEU A 623 -36.77 -9.07 6.43
N LEU A 624 -35.63 -8.58 5.88
CA LEU A 624 -35.45 -8.31 4.45
C LEU A 624 -34.93 -9.54 3.67
N GLY A 625 -34.69 -10.68 4.35
CA GLY A 625 -34.25 -11.94 3.74
C GLY A 625 -32.73 -12.16 3.75
N ALA A 626 -31.96 -11.44 4.58
CA ALA A 626 -30.53 -11.71 4.73
C ALA A 626 -30.27 -13.14 5.23
N GLU A 627 -29.19 -13.71 4.69
CA GLU A 627 -28.61 -15.00 5.07
C GLU A 627 -27.20 -14.80 5.60
N ASP A 628 -26.67 -15.76 6.36
CA ASP A 628 -25.27 -15.70 6.85
C ASP A 628 -24.31 -15.62 5.67
N LEU A 629 -23.24 -14.84 5.84
CA LEU A 629 -22.23 -14.74 4.80
C LEU A 629 -21.39 -16.01 4.73
N GLU A 630 -21.15 -16.48 3.52
CA GLU A 630 -20.25 -17.58 3.22
C GLU A 630 -18.90 -17.06 2.70
N PRO A 631 -17.80 -17.83 2.85
CA PRO A 631 -16.52 -17.46 2.27
C PRO A 631 -16.57 -17.37 0.74
N GLU A 632 -15.99 -16.32 0.19
CA GLU A 632 -15.72 -16.23 -1.25
C GLU A 632 -14.68 -17.26 -1.66
N LYS A 633 -14.87 -17.92 -2.81
CA LYS A 633 -13.95 -18.94 -3.36
C LYS A 633 -13.46 -18.52 -4.73
N SER A 634 -12.17 -18.71 -5.00
CA SER A 634 -11.61 -18.31 -6.29
C SER A 634 -10.75 -19.40 -6.93
N ILE A 635 -10.66 -19.31 -8.27
CA ILE A 635 -9.67 -20.04 -9.07
C ILE A 635 -9.01 -19.00 -10.00
N SER A 636 -7.67 -18.94 -9.95
CA SER A 636 -6.85 -18.06 -10.76
C SER A 636 -5.98 -18.85 -11.71
N TYR A 637 -5.87 -18.38 -12.96
CA TYR A 637 -4.99 -18.89 -14.01
C TYR A 637 -4.12 -17.73 -14.48
N ASN A 638 -2.80 -17.93 -14.56
CA ASN A 638 -1.86 -16.98 -15.16
C ASN A 638 -0.99 -17.68 -16.20
N LEU A 639 -0.71 -16.97 -17.29
CA LEU A 639 0.24 -17.36 -18.33
C LEU A 639 1.08 -16.15 -18.69
N GLY A 640 2.39 -16.23 -18.50
CA GLY A 640 3.32 -15.13 -18.71
C GLY A 640 4.44 -15.47 -19.67
N LEU A 641 4.93 -14.45 -20.36
CA LEU A 641 6.11 -14.47 -21.21
C LEU A 641 7.07 -13.37 -20.75
N VAL A 642 8.32 -13.74 -20.47
CA VAL A 642 9.38 -12.79 -20.09
C VAL A 642 10.44 -12.82 -21.19
N LEU A 643 10.78 -11.65 -21.71
CA LEU A 643 11.64 -11.44 -22.86
C LEU A 643 12.72 -10.41 -22.55
N ASP A 644 13.96 -10.73 -22.86
CA ASP A 644 15.13 -9.85 -22.80
C ASP A 644 15.77 -9.77 -24.21
N PRO A 645 15.03 -9.24 -25.24
CA PRO A 645 15.41 -9.39 -26.65
C PRO A 645 16.63 -8.55 -27.06
N LEU A 646 16.96 -7.52 -26.28
CA LEU A 646 18.10 -6.62 -26.50
C LEU A 646 18.76 -6.33 -25.15
N PRO A 647 20.06 -5.98 -25.12
CA PRO A 647 20.67 -5.44 -23.91
C PRO A 647 19.86 -4.26 -23.39
N ASP A 648 19.62 -4.24 -22.08
CA ASP A 648 18.87 -3.19 -21.36
C ASP A 648 17.36 -3.09 -21.73
N LEU A 649 16.79 -3.99 -22.53
CA LEU A 649 15.35 -4.09 -22.81
C LEU A 649 14.77 -5.32 -22.13
N ASN A 650 13.93 -5.12 -21.14
CA ASN A 650 13.15 -6.17 -20.48
C ASN A 650 11.68 -5.99 -20.81
N LEU A 651 10.98 -7.08 -21.10
CA LEU A 651 9.56 -7.11 -21.40
C LEU A 651 8.90 -8.29 -20.69
N ALA A 652 7.79 -8.06 -20.00
CA ALA A 652 6.94 -9.11 -19.45
C ALA A 652 5.49 -8.89 -19.89
N ILE A 653 4.84 -9.98 -20.30
CA ILE A 653 3.44 -10.02 -20.73
C ILE A 653 2.77 -11.14 -19.96
N ASP A 654 1.76 -10.83 -19.14
CA ASP A 654 1.06 -11.78 -18.29
C ASP A 654 -0.45 -11.73 -18.57
N ALA A 655 -1.00 -12.80 -19.11
CA ALA A 655 -2.43 -13.00 -19.25
C ALA A 655 -2.99 -13.71 -18.02
N TYR A 656 -4.15 -13.26 -17.54
CA TYR A 656 -4.77 -13.82 -16.35
C TYR A 656 -6.27 -14.01 -16.47
N ARG A 657 -6.81 -14.97 -15.70
CA ARG A 657 -8.23 -15.17 -15.48
C ARG A 657 -8.48 -15.53 -14.02
N ILE A 658 -9.36 -14.78 -13.36
CA ILE A 658 -9.75 -14.97 -11.96
C ILE A 658 -11.26 -15.19 -11.93
N GLU A 659 -11.69 -16.32 -11.42
CA GLU A 659 -13.11 -16.64 -11.17
C GLU A 659 -13.34 -16.57 -9.68
N ILE A 660 -14.37 -15.82 -9.26
CA ILE A 660 -14.78 -15.70 -7.85
C ILE A 660 -16.24 -16.15 -7.77
N ARG A 661 -16.51 -17.13 -6.92
CA ARG A 661 -17.86 -17.60 -6.56
C ARG A 661 -18.25 -17.05 -5.20
N ASP A 662 -19.54 -16.88 -5.01
CA ASP A 662 -20.14 -16.43 -3.75
C ASP A 662 -19.56 -15.08 -3.29
N ARG A 663 -19.30 -14.18 -4.26
CA ARG A 663 -18.67 -12.89 -4.00
C ARG A 663 -19.55 -12.06 -3.05
N ILE A 664 -18.95 -11.57 -1.97
CA ILE A 664 -19.60 -10.68 -1.00
C ILE A 664 -19.65 -9.27 -1.59
N VAL A 665 -20.83 -8.74 -1.70
CA VAL A 665 -21.13 -7.45 -2.32
C VAL A 665 -22.23 -6.75 -1.54
N ASP A 666 -22.35 -5.46 -1.77
CA ASP A 666 -23.48 -4.67 -1.33
C ASP A 666 -24.76 -5.15 -2.07
N GLY A 667 -25.74 -5.61 -1.32
CA GLY A 667 -26.97 -6.19 -1.85
C GLY A 667 -27.98 -5.16 -2.32
N ALA A 668 -29.10 -5.62 -2.87
CA ALA A 668 -30.16 -4.77 -3.40
C ALA A 668 -30.66 -3.78 -2.34
N THR A 669 -30.98 -2.58 -2.81
CA THR A 669 -31.54 -1.51 -1.99
C THR A 669 -33.05 -1.71 -1.80
N TYR A 670 -33.50 -1.83 -0.58
CA TYR A 670 -34.90 -1.80 -0.17
C TYR A 670 -35.31 -0.37 0.15
N SER A 671 -36.52 0.07 -0.24
CA SER A 671 -37.00 1.44 0.02
C SER A 671 -38.42 1.45 0.56
N GLY A 672 -38.82 2.60 1.13
CA GLY A 672 -40.16 2.82 1.68
C GLY A 672 -40.43 2.04 2.96
N GLN A 673 -41.67 1.55 3.14
CA GLN A 673 -42.10 0.94 4.42
C GLN A 673 -41.26 -0.27 4.84
N PRO A 674 -40.87 -1.22 3.95
CA PRO A 674 -39.98 -2.33 4.34
C PRO A 674 -38.63 -1.89 4.93
N ALA A 675 -38.03 -0.85 4.37
CA ALA A 675 -36.77 -0.28 4.89
C ALA A 675 -36.99 0.37 6.26
N ILE A 676 -38.07 1.14 6.42
CA ILE A 676 -38.44 1.79 7.68
C ILE A 676 -38.63 0.75 8.78
N ASP A 677 -39.37 -0.32 8.50
CA ASP A 677 -39.68 -1.38 9.48
C ASP A 677 -38.40 -2.13 9.88
N ALA A 678 -37.52 -2.43 8.93
CA ALA A 678 -36.23 -3.08 9.19
C ALA A 678 -35.31 -2.20 10.03
N LEU A 679 -35.14 -0.93 9.68
CA LEU A 679 -34.32 0.02 10.43
C LEU A 679 -34.82 0.18 11.88
N ARG A 680 -36.13 0.31 12.08
CA ARG A 680 -36.74 0.39 13.41
C ARG A 680 -36.53 -0.89 14.22
N ALA A 681 -36.71 -2.06 13.59
CA ALA A 681 -36.44 -3.35 14.24
C ALA A 681 -34.95 -3.49 14.64
N GLY A 682 -34.05 -2.85 13.94
CA GLY A 682 -32.63 -2.73 14.29
C GLY A 682 -32.31 -1.69 15.37
N GLY A 683 -33.32 -1.03 15.95
CA GLY A 683 -33.12 0.01 16.95
C GLY A 683 -32.64 1.35 16.41
N ILE A 684 -32.73 1.54 15.08
CA ILE A 684 -32.30 2.76 14.40
C ILE A 684 -33.47 3.75 14.33
N SER A 685 -33.27 4.92 14.92
CA SER A 685 -34.24 6.02 14.83
C SER A 685 -34.10 6.76 13.53
N ILE A 686 -35.22 6.95 12.80
CA ILE A 686 -35.23 7.61 11.47
C ILE A 686 -35.68 9.07 11.65
N PRO A 687 -34.91 10.06 11.18
CA PRO A 687 -35.34 11.48 11.22
C PRO A 687 -36.63 11.72 10.44
N ALA A 688 -37.46 12.64 10.90
CA ALA A 688 -38.68 13.07 10.21
C ALA A 688 -38.35 13.92 8.96
N GLY A 689 -39.32 14.03 8.03
CA GLY A 689 -39.27 14.94 6.87
C GLY A 689 -38.39 14.50 5.72
N LEU A 690 -38.04 13.22 5.65
CA LEU A 690 -37.29 12.65 4.52
C LEU A 690 -38.21 12.30 3.37
N THR A 691 -37.73 12.51 2.14
CA THR A 691 -38.43 12.14 0.89
C THR A 691 -38.33 10.63 0.65
N GLN A 692 -37.17 10.04 0.96
CA GLN A 692 -36.89 8.61 0.80
C GLN A 692 -36.11 8.07 1.97
N VAL A 693 -36.49 6.84 2.38
CA VAL A 693 -35.74 6.01 3.31
C VAL A 693 -35.43 4.68 2.63
N SER A 694 -34.16 4.31 2.65
CA SER A 694 -33.70 3.05 2.05
C SER A 694 -32.74 2.31 2.98
N THR A 695 -32.57 1.02 2.75
CA THR A 695 -31.58 0.19 3.47
C THR A 695 -31.11 -0.97 2.59
N HIS A 696 -29.94 -1.50 2.92
CA HIS A 696 -29.33 -2.65 2.27
C HIS A 696 -28.49 -3.43 3.29
N TYR A 697 -27.94 -4.56 2.87
CA TYR A 697 -27.04 -5.39 3.67
C TYR A 697 -26.05 -6.13 2.76
N MET A 698 -24.90 -6.57 3.30
CA MET A 698 -23.93 -7.36 2.57
C MET A 698 -24.49 -8.76 2.28
N THR A 699 -24.16 -9.31 1.11
CA THR A 699 -24.67 -10.61 0.66
C THR A 699 -23.69 -11.32 -0.27
N ASN A 700 -23.70 -12.64 -0.32
CA ASN A 700 -23.03 -13.45 -1.36
C ASN A 700 -23.84 -13.36 -2.67
N GLY A 701 -23.81 -12.20 -3.31
CA GLY A 701 -24.74 -11.81 -4.40
C GLY A 701 -24.30 -12.21 -5.81
N ALA A 702 -23.03 -12.58 -6.03
CA ALA A 702 -22.49 -12.68 -7.37
C ALA A 702 -21.43 -13.76 -7.57
N ASP A 703 -21.48 -14.41 -8.75
CA ASP A 703 -20.29 -15.08 -9.30
C ASP A 703 -19.70 -14.19 -10.39
N THR A 704 -18.40 -13.97 -10.35
CA THR A 704 -17.71 -13.08 -11.29
C THR A 704 -16.55 -13.76 -11.98
N ARG A 705 -16.21 -13.26 -13.19
CA ARG A 705 -15.04 -13.66 -13.95
C ARG A 705 -14.29 -12.43 -14.41
N THR A 706 -13.08 -12.23 -13.94
CA THR A 706 -12.15 -11.20 -14.38
C THR A 706 -11.07 -11.83 -15.25
N HIS A 707 -10.80 -11.26 -16.42
CA HIS A 707 -9.69 -11.65 -17.28
C HIS A 707 -9.01 -10.42 -17.82
N GLY A 708 -7.73 -10.53 -18.07
CA GLY A 708 -6.94 -9.40 -18.55
C GLY A 708 -5.55 -9.75 -19.01
N LEU A 709 -4.82 -8.69 -19.33
CA LEU A 709 -3.43 -8.72 -19.76
C LEU A 709 -2.67 -7.60 -19.03
N ASP A 710 -1.59 -7.95 -18.39
CA ASP A 710 -0.60 -7.02 -17.88
C ASP A 710 0.62 -7.01 -18.81
N LEU A 711 1.14 -5.83 -19.12
CA LEU A 711 2.35 -5.63 -19.87
C LEU A 711 3.25 -4.67 -19.10
N THR A 712 4.51 -5.06 -18.91
CA THR A 712 5.55 -4.20 -18.36
C THR A 712 6.76 -4.24 -19.27
N ALA A 713 7.34 -3.07 -19.57
CA ALA A 713 8.59 -2.98 -20.32
C ALA A 713 9.49 -1.92 -19.71
N SER A 714 10.78 -2.16 -19.72
CA SER A 714 11.79 -1.18 -19.35
C SER A 714 12.91 -1.18 -20.39
N TYR A 715 13.39 0.00 -20.74
CA TYR A 715 14.48 0.17 -21.70
C TYR A 715 15.39 1.32 -21.30
N LEU A 716 16.70 1.12 -21.38
CA LEU A 716 17.71 2.15 -21.12
C LEU A 716 18.29 2.70 -22.42
N THR A 717 18.07 4.00 -22.68
CA THR A 717 18.74 4.73 -23.77
C THR A 717 19.92 5.52 -23.24
N ARG A 718 21.12 5.26 -23.76
CA ARG A 718 22.33 6.04 -23.45
C ARG A 718 22.51 7.13 -24.49
N LEU A 719 22.49 8.39 -24.09
CA LEU A 719 22.59 9.57 -24.96
C LEU A 719 24.02 10.14 -24.99
N GLY A 720 25.03 9.37 -24.61
CA GLY A 720 26.43 9.83 -24.53
C GLY A 720 26.59 11.00 -23.57
N GLU A 721 27.07 12.14 -24.08
CA GLU A 721 27.31 13.34 -23.26
C GLU A 721 26.02 13.98 -22.69
N TRP A 722 24.83 13.62 -23.20
CA TRP A 722 23.53 14.12 -22.76
C TRP A 722 22.87 13.24 -21.69
N GLY A 723 23.61 12.25 -21.14
CA GLY A 723 23.15 11.39 -20.08
C GLY A 723 22.39 10.16 -20.57
N ARG A 724 21.32 9.79 -19.86
CA ARG A 724 20.53 8.62 -20.17
C ARG A 724 19.03 8.84 -19.94
N ILE A 725 18.21 8.03 -20.59
CA ILE A 725 16.76 7.95 -20.36
C ILE A 725 16.42 6.52 -19.98
N ASP A 726 15.80 6.36 -18.81
CA ASP A 726 15.18 5.12 -18.36
C ASP A 726 13.70 5.15 -18.75
N TRP A 727 13.31 4.38 -19.77
CA TRP A 727 11.94 4.25 -20.22
C TRP A 727 11.23 3.16 -19.44
N ARG A 728 9.98 3.41 -19.06
CA ARG A 728 9.09 2.41 -18.46
C ARG A 728 7.72 2.49 -19.09
N LEU A 729 7.23 1.35 -19.55
CA LEU A 729 5.88 1.17 -20.04
C LEU A 729 5.19 0.18 -19.12
N GLY A 730 4.04 0.58 -18.59
CA GLY A 730 3.13 -0.31 -17.87
C GLY A 730 1.76 -0.26 -18.52
N ALA A 731 1.11 -1.40 -18.70
CA ALA A 731 -0.26 -1.44 -19.17
C ALA A 731 -1.04 -2.56 -18.49
N ASN A 732 -2.25 -2.27 -18.10
CA ASN A 732 -3.23 -3.26 -17.65
C ASN A 732 -4.48 -3.15 -18.51
N PHE A 733 -4.93 -4.29 -19.02
CA PHE A 733 -6.22 -4.44 -19.70
C PHE A 733 -7.03 -5.45 -18.91
N ASN A 734 -8.20 -5.09 -18.41
CA ASN A 734 -9.04 -6.01 -17.65
C ASN A 734 -10.50 -5.90 -18.02
N ARG A 735 -11.22 -6.98 -17.80
CA ARG A 735 -12.67 -7.01 -17.94
C ARG A 735 -13.25 -7.99 -16.92
N THR A 736 -14.09 -7.49 -16.03
CA THR A 736 -14.93 -8.29 -15.14
C THR A 736 -16.30 -8.50 -15.78
N LYS A 737 -16.79 -9.75 -15.72
CA LYS A 737 -18.13 -10.13 -16.13
C LYS A 737 -18.86 -10.73 -14.93
N LEU A 738 -20.10 -10.35 -14.76
CA LEU A 738 -21.04 -11.05 -13.89
C LEU A 738 -21.41 -12.38 -14.57
N VAL A 739 -21.06 -13.50 -13.96
CA VAL A 739 -21.37 -14.84 -14.46
C VAL A 739 -22.75 -15.26 -13.96
N ARG A 740 -23.06 -14.92 -12.70
CA ARG A 740 -24.33 -15.18 -12.04
C ARG A 740 -24.67 -14.06 -11.09
N ASN A 741 -25.89 -13.55 -11.18
CA ASN A 741 -26.54 -12.74 -10.16
C ASN A 741 -27.40 -13.67 -9.32
N HIS A 742 -27.05 -13.84 -8.05
CA HIS A 742 -27.77 -14.73 -7.16
C HIS A 742 -29.17 -14.19 -6.88
N ARG A 743 -30.07 -15.02 -6.40
CA ARG A 743 -31.44 -14.64 -6.09
C ARG A 743 -31.70 -14.83 -4.60
N GLY A 744 -32.37 -13.84 -4.02
CA GLY A 744 -32.86 -13.95 -2.65
C GLY A 744 -34.02 -14.96 -2.52
N ARG A 745 -34.47 -15.21 -1.30
CA ARG A 745 -35.59 -16.11 -0.98
C ARG A 745 -36.90 -15.73 -1.67
N ASN A 746 -37.07 -14.46 -2.00
CA ASN A 746 -38.19 -13.92 -2.78
C ASN A 746 -38.08 -14.17 -4.29
N GLY A 747 -37.02 -14.84 -4.76
CA GLY A 747 -36.74 -15.10 -6.16
C GLY A 747 -36.23 -13.91 -6.97
N GLN A 748 -36.05 -12.70 -6.36
CA GLN A 748 -35.54 -11.53 -7.02
C GLN A 748 -34.00 -11.57 -7.06
N PRO A 749 -33.36 -10.99 -8.10
CA PRO A 749 -31.91 -10.81 -8.15
C PRO A 749 -31.42 -10.02 -6.94
N LEU A 750 -30.28 -10.42 -6.38
CA LEU A 750 -29.66 -9.75 -5.23
C LEU A 750 -28.91 -8.48 -5.62
N LEU A 751 -28.64 -8.25 -6.91
CA LEU A 751 -27.99 -7.05 -7.43
C LEU A 751 -28.86 -6.37 -8.47
N ASN A 752 -29.14 -5.09 -8.30
CA ASN A 752 -29.74 -4.25 -9.33
C ASN A 752 -28.70 -3.83 -10.39
N ASP A 753 -29.11 -3.08 -11.43
CA ASP A 753 -28.23 -2.69 -12.53
C ASP A 753 -27.08 -1.77 -12.08
N GLN A 754 -27.30 -0.90 -11.09
CA GLN A 754 -26.29 -0.04 -10.51
C GLN A 754 -25.17 -0.86 -9.82
N GLN A 755 -25.53 -1.81 -8.98
CA GLN A 755 -24.57 -2.68 -8.28
C GLN A 755 -23.83 -3.60 -9.25
N GLN A 756 -24.49 -4.08 -10.30
CA GLN A 756 -23.84 -4.81 -11.39
C GLN A 756 -22.83 -3.91 -12.12
N ALA A 757 -23.13 -2.64 -12.38
CA ALA A 757 -22.23 -1.68 -12.99
C ALA A 757 -21.00 -1.39 -12.11
N TRP A 758 -21.16 -1.30 -10.77
CA TRP A 758 -20.04 -1.15 -9.83
C TRP A 758 -18.99 -2.26 -9.99
N ILE A 759 -19.43 -3.49 -10.23
CA ILE A 759 -18.54 -4.65 -10.39
C ILE A 759 -17.94 -4.73 -11.80
N THR A 760 -18.68 -4.33 -12.85
CA THR A 760 -18.34 -4.67 -14.23
C THR A 760 -17.82 -3.52 -15.06
N SER A 761 -18.10 -2.26 -14.68
CA SER A 761 -17.84 -1.09 -15.54
C SER A 761 -17.42 0.19 -14.82
N SER A 762 -17.42 0.23 -13.48
CA SER A 762 -17.03 1.41 -12.70
C SER A 762 -15.51 1.65 -12.65
N THR A 763 -14.69 0.67 -13.06
CA THR A 763 -13.25 0.82 -13.18
C THR A 763 -12.82 0.87 -14.65
N PRO A 764 -11.72 1.58 -14.98
CA PRO A 764 -11.18 1.61 -16.32
C PRO A 764 -10.81 0.20 -16.80
N ARG A 765 -11.26 -0.20 -17.98
CA ARG A 765 -10.89 -1.49 -18.60
C ARG A 765 -9.48 -1.50 -19.14
N SER A 766 -8.86 -0.35 -19.31
CA SER A 766 -7.43 -0.25 -19.59
C SER A 766 -6.82 0.98 -18.95
N GLN A 767 -5.63 0.80 -18.43
CA GLN A 767 -4.72 1.85 -18.00
C GLN A 767 -3.36 1.59 -18.64
N VAL A 768 -2.81 2.61 -19.31
CA VAL A 768 -1.51 2.54 -19.99
C VAL A 768 -0.69 3.73 -19.54
N SER A 769 0.49 3.49 -18.98
CA SER A 769 1.41 4.53 -18.51
C SER A 769 2.76 4.38 -19.19
N LEU A 770 3.23 5.46 -19.84
CA LEU A 770 4.58 5.58 -20.37
C LEU A 770 5.34 6.64 -19.57
N GLN A 771 6.48 6.27 -19.03
CA GLN A 771 7.35 7.15 -18.26
C GLN A 771 8.74 7.22 -18.90
N ALA A 772 9.31 8.43 -18.95
CA ALA A 772 10.67 8.72 -19.34
C ALA A 772 11.39 9.42 -18.17
N ASP A 773 12.42 8.79 -17.62
CA ASP A 773 13.26 9.33 -16.57
C ASP A 773 14.62 9.71 -17.19
N TRP A 774 14.78 10.99 -17.59
CA TRP A 774 16.03 11.50 -18.07
C TRP A 774 16.92 11.93 -16.90
N SER A 775 18.19 11.55 -16.95
CA SER A 775 19.20 11.93 -15.97
C SER A 775 20.48 12.42 -16.67
N TYR A 776 20.92 13.62 -16.28
CA TYR A 776 22.10 14.26 -16.82
C TYR A 776 22.82 15.09 -15.74
N ARG A 777 24.03 14.69 -15.37
CA ARG A 777 24.82 15.34 -14.32
C ARG A 777 24.03 15.52 -13.02
N ARG A 778 23.67 16.78 -12.67
CA ARG A 778 22.91 17.14 -11.47
C ARG A 778 21.38 17.20 -11.69
N TRP A 779 20.93 17.03 -12.95
CA TRP A 779 19.55 17.20 -13.34
C TRP A 779 18.88 15.84 -13.56
N GLY A 780 17.66 15.74 -13.13
CA GLY A 780 16.75 14.65 -13.45
C GLY A 780 15.40 15.21 -13.87
N LEU A 781 14.83 14.68 -14.95
CA LEU A 781 13.51 15.04 -15.44
C LEU A 781 12.69 13.75 -15.61
N THR A 782 11.56 13.68 -14.96
CA THR A 782 10.57 12.62 -15.16
C THR A 782 9.40 13.20 -15.93
N LEU A 783 9.02 12.56 -17.04
CA LEU A 783 7.80 12.81 -17.78
C LEU A 783 7.00 11.51 -17.80
N ARG A 784 5.73 11.57 -17.39
CA ARG A 784 4.81 10.42 -17.43
C ARG A 784 3.52 10.82 -18.12
N GLU A 785 3.08 9.98 -19.03
CA GLU A 785 1.77 10.07 -19.65
C GLU A 785 0.96 8.82 -19.30
N THR A 786 -0.23 9.01 -18.73
CA THR A 786 -1.12 7.90 -18.36
C THR A 786 -2.47 8.06 -19.04
N ARG A 787 -2.85 7.06 -19.84
CA ARG A 787 -4.17 6.96 -20.44
C ARG A 787 -5.06 6.03 -19.62
N TYR A 788 -6.25 6.51 -19.27
CA TYR A 788 -7.33 5.72 -18.68
C TYR A 788 -8.45 5.54 -19.72
N SER A 789 -8.97 4.32 -19.88
CA SER A 789 -10.16 4.10 -20.69
C SER A 789 -11.40 4.68 -20.01
N LYS A 790 -12.50 4.75 -20.76
CA LYS A 790 -13.80 5.14 -20.22
C LYS A 790 -14.28 4.22 -19.10
N THR A 791 -15.08 4.78 -18.18
CA THR A 791 -15.90 4.06 -17.21
C THR A 791 -17.38 4.30 -17.50
N VAL A 792 -18.23 3.42 -16.98
CA VAL A 792 -19.68 3.50 -17.13
C VAL A 792 -20.34 3.25 -15.80
N SER A 793 -21.26 4.14 -15.42
CA SER A 793 -22.08 4.07 -14.21
C SER A 793 -23.55 4.01 -14.56
N GLU A 794 -24.33 3.44 -13.69
CA GLU A 794 -25.79 3.54 -13.62
C GLU A 794 -26.10 4.44 -12.41
N LEU A 795 -26.45 5.72 -12.70
CA LEU A 795 -26.61 6.77 -11.68
C LEU A 795 -28.05 6.88 -11.19
N ASP A 796 -28.23 7.31 -9.94
CA ASP A 796 -29.55 7.68 -9.45
C ASP A 796 -30.08 8.93 -10.18
N TYR A 797 -31.40 8.95 -10.40
CA TYR A 797 -32.10 10.16 -10.73
C TYR A 797 -32.54 10.91 -9.46
N TYR A 798 -32.25 12.18 -9.35
CA TYR A 798 -32.69 13.03 -8.24
C TYR A 798 -33.80 14.00 -8.64
N THR A 799 -34.03 14.17 -9.96
CA THR A 799 -35.11 14.99 -10.52
C THR A 799 -35.76 14.27 -11.71
N GLY A 800 -36.95 14.76 -12.14
CA GLY A 800 -37.70 14.21 -13.28
C GLY A 800 -38.59 13.03 -12.90
N GLU A 801 -39.09 12.32 -13.90
CA GLU A 801 -40.07 11.22 -13.76
C GLU A 801 -39.54 10.03 -12.94
N HIS A 802 -38.22 9.78 -13.06
CA HIS A 802 -37.55 8.64 -12.38
C HIS A 802 -36.86 9.03 -11.08
N ALA A 803 -37.16 10.24 -10.54
CA ALA A 803 -36.50 10.72 -9.32
C ALA A 803 -36.62 9.69 -8.17
N TYR A 804 -35.44 9.33 -7.58
CA TYR A 804 -35.33 8.37 -6.49
C TYR A 804 -35.76 6.93 -6.83
N SER A 805 -35.78 6.56 -8.13
CA SER A 805 -35.99 5.16 -8.52
C SER A 805 -34.84 4.27 -8.03
N THR A 806 -35.16 3.07 -7.57
CA THR A 806 -34.20 2.01 -7.22
C THR A 806 -34.08 0.93 -8.29
N THR A 807 -34.79 1.10 -9.43
CA THR A 807 -34.86 0.14 -10.52
C THR A 807 -34.59 0.75 -11.90
N VAL A 808 -34.69 2.06 -12.04
CA VAL A 808 -34.41 2.80 -13.27
C VAL A 808 -33.26 3.76 -12.98
N PHE A 809 -32.17 3.62 -13.70
CA PHE A 809 -30.95 4.39 -13.51
C PHE A 809 -30.57 5.17 -14.77
N ASN A 810 -29.81 6.24 -14.59
CA ASN A 810 -29.27 7.07 -15.66
C ASN A 810 -27.89 6.55 -16.06
N ARG A 811 -27.81 5.95 -17.25
CA ARG A 811 -26.54 5.46 -17.77
C ARG A 811 -25.62 6.62 -18.14
N PHE A 812 -24.50 6.72 -17.44
CA PHE A 812 -23.49 7.76 -17.62
C PHE A 812 -22.14 7.18 -18.03
N GLU A 813 -21.46 7.83 -18.96
CA GLU A 813 -20.14 7.44 -19.45
C GLU A 813 -19.14 8.56 -19.18
N ASN A 814 -18.13 8.28 -18.33
CA ASN A 814 -16.92 9.08 -18.23
C ASN A 814 -16.01 8.78 -19.41
N SER A 815 -15.71 9.78 -20.24
CA SER A 815 -14.85 9.66 -21.41
C SER A 815 -13.40 9.28 -21.04
N PRO A 816 -12.62 8.70 -21.96
CA PRO A 816 -11.22 8.40 -21.71
C PRO A 816 -10.42 9.63 -21.26
N LYS A 817 -9.49 9.46 -20.33
CA LYS A 817 -8.67 10.55 -19.77
C LYS A 817 -7.18 10.30 -20.04
N TYR A 818 -6.45 11.40 -20.26
CA TYR A 818 -5.00 11.43 -20.48
C TYR A 818 -4.39 12.36 -19.45
N ILE A 819 -3.46 11.85 -18.65
CA ILE A 819 -2.84 12.57 -17.53
C ILE A 819 -1.36 12.67 -17.76
N THR A 820 -0.86 13.90 -17.83
CA THR A 820 0.57 14.18 -17.94
C THR A 820 1.09 14.64 -16.60
N ASP A 821 2.10 13.93 -16.06
CA ASP A 821 2.85 14.31 -14.87
C ASP A 821 4.28 14.71 -15.24
N VAL A 822 4.82 15.74 -14.58
CA VAL A 822 6.19 16.20 -14.76
C VAL A 822 6.88 16.43 -13.43
N ALA A 823 8.11 15.98 -13.29
CA ALA A 823 8.94 16.24 -12.11
C ALA A 823 10.37 16.59 -12.51
N LEU A 824 10.89 17.70 -12.01
CA LEU A 824 12.26 18.16 -12.17
C LEU A 824 12.99 17.97 -10.86
N ARG A 825 14.20 17.40 -10.90
CA ARG A 825 15.09 17.22 -9.76
C ARG A 825 16.44 17.90 -10.04
N TYR A 826 17.02 18.51 -9.00
CA TYR A 826 18.32 19.11 -9.04
C TYR A 826 19.16 18.74 -7.81
N ALA A 827 20.27 18.05 -8.01
CA ALA A 827 21.24 17.75 -6.96
C ALA A 827 22.06 19.02 -6.67
N ALA A 828 21.61 19.85 -5.71
CA ALA A 828 22.27 21.09 -5.34
C ALA A 828 23.65 20.83 -4.71
N SER A 829 23.79 19.71 -3.97
CA SER A 829 25.05 19.19 -3.46
C SER A 829 25.01 17.63 -3.48
N ARG A 830 26.07 16.99 -2.98
CA ARG A 830 26.09 15.52 -2.81
C ARG A 830 24.98 15.02 -1.87
N ASN A 831 24.55 15.87 -0.95
CA ASN A 831 23.64 15.55 0.12
C ASN A 831 22.25 16.18 -0.06
N LEU A 832 22.12 17.27 -0.84
CA LEU A 832 20.88 18.04 -0.97
C LEU A 832 20.31 17.91 -2.39
N THR A 833 19.10 17.41 -2.47
CA THR A 833 18.29 17.36 -3.70
C THR A 833 17.07 18.26 -3.55
N LEU A 834 16.83 19.09 -4.54
CA LEU A 834 15.62 19.91 -4.70
C LEU A 834 14.74 19.28 -5.76
N SER A 835 13.43 19.36 -5.59
CA SER A 835 12.45 18.86 -6.54
C SER A 835 11.33 19.87 -6.77
N ALA A 836 10.80 19.90 -7.99
CA ALA A 836 9.61 20.66 -8.35
C ALA A 836 8.81 19.86 -9.38
N GLY A 837 7.49 19.87 -9.30
CA GLY A 837 6.69 19.13 -10.27
C GLY A 837 5.22 19.51 -10.28
N ALA A 838 4.54 18.89 -11.24
CA ALA A 838 3.10 18.96 -11.39
C ALA A 838 2.55 17.57 -11.70
N ASN A 839 1.60 17.14 -10.92
CA ASN A 839 0.77 15.98 -11.22
C ASN A 839 -0.49 16.45 -11.92
N ASN A 840 -0.87 15.79 -13.02
CA ASN A 840 -1.97 16.23 -13.87
C ASN A 840 -1.76 17.67 -14.38
N LEU A 841 -0.63 17.91 -15.04
CA LEU A 841 -0.15 19.24 -15.48
C LEU A 841 -1.23 20.06 -16.22
N PHE A 842 -2.11 19.41 -16.98
CA PHE A 842 -3.12 20.06 -17.83
C PHE A 842 -4.50 20.19 -17.16
N ASP A 843 -4.60 19.99 -15.84
CA ASP A 843 -5.82 20.14 -15.03
C ASP A 843 -7.01 19.31 -15.55
N VAL A 844 -6.75 18.09 -16.03
CA VAL A 844 -7.80 17.19 -16.54
C VAL A 844 -8.70 16.75 -15.39
N LYS A 845 -10.01 16.85 -15.58
CA LYS A 845 -11.05 16.44 -14.61
C LYS A 845 -11.97 15.39 -15.23
N PRO A 846 -12.69 14.58 -14.44
CA PRO A 846 -13.76 13.71 -14.95
C PRO A 846 -14.86 14.50 -15.66
N ASP A 847 -15.72 13.81 -16.42
CA ASP A 847 -16.88 14.45 -17.02
C ASP A 847 -17.91 14.81 -15.94
N LYS A 848 -18.62 15.91 -16.16
CA LYS A 848 -19.67 16.35 -15.25
C LYS A 848 -20.92 15.48 -15.38
N LEU A 849 -21.58 15.24 -14.26
CA LEU A 849 -22.84 14.53 -14.19
C LEU A 849 -23.96 15.25 -14.97
N PRO A 850 -24.90 14.51 -15.56
CA PRO A 850 -26.17 15.08 -16.05
C PRO A 850 -26.93 15.75 -14.91
N ALA A 851 -27.70 16.80 -15.24
CA ALA A 851 -28.41 17.61 -14.24
C ALA A 851 -29.38 16.80 -13.40
N GLU A 852 -30.01 15.78 -13.99
CA GLU A 852 -30.98 14.88 -13.36
C GLU A 852 -30.34 13.99 -12.29
N SER A 853 -29.03 13.70 -12.45
CA SER A 853 -28.24 12.86 -11.54
C SER A 853 -27.32 13.68 -10.63
N ALA A 854 -27.32 15.00 -10.73
CA ALA A 854 -26.57 15.89 -9.87
C ALA A 854 -27.37 16.19 -8.59
N TYR A 855 -27.09 15.48 -7.49
CA TYR A 855 -27.81 15.67 -6.22
C TYR A 855 -27.78 17.13 -5.77
N LEU A 856 -28.96 17.75 -5.64
CA LEU A 856 -29.17 19.18 -5.33
C LEU A 856 -28.34 20.14 -6.19
N GLY A 857 -27.87 19.69 -7.39
CA GLY A 857 -27.08 20.45 -8.34
C GLY A 857 -25.60 20.65 -7.99
N PHE A 858 -25.20 20.50 -6.73
CA PHE A 858 -23.81 20.72 -6.30
C PHE A 858 -22.89 19.52 -6.52
N ASN A 859 -23.40 18.28 -6.52
CA ASN A 859 -22.59 17.10 -6.84
C ASN A 859 -22.37 17.03 -8.35
N GLN A 860 -21.20 17.49 -8.83
CA GLN A 860 -20.90 17.61 -10.25
C GLN A 860 -20.16 16.40 -10.84
N TYR A 861 -19.64 15.49 -10.02
CA TYR A 861 -18.78 14.38 -10.47
C TYR A 861 -19.27 13.05 -9.93
N ASP A 862 -19.08 12.00 -10.71
CA ASP A 862 -19.33 10.64 -10.28
C ASP A 862 -18.24 10.20 -9.27
N THR A 863 -18.61 10.05 -8.00
CA THR A 863 -17.71 9.64 -6.93
C THR A 863 -17.50 8.12 -6.88
N TYR A 864 -18.22 7.34 -7.68
CA TYR A 864 -18.15 5.87 -7.68
C TYR A 864 -17.31 5.30 -8.83
N ALA A 865 -17.30 5.96 -10.00
CA ALA A 865 -16.67 5.43 -11.21
C ALA A 865 -15.76 6.44 -11.94
N SER A 866 -15.33 7.52 -11.31
CA SER A 866 -14.32 8.42 -11.88
C SER A 866 -12.95 7.72 -11.95
N GLN A 867 -12.34 7.73 -13.15
CA GLN A 867 -11.02 7.11 -13.37
C GLN A 867 -9.90 7.87 -12.67
N ILE A 868 -10.09 9.16 -12.45
CA ILE A 868 -9.11 10.11 -11.92
C ILE A 868 -9.73 10.95 -10.81
N SER A 869 -8.89 11.61 -10.01
CA SER A 869 -9.36 12.60 -9.04
C SER A 869 -10.01 13.77 -9.73
N PHE A 870 -11.10 14.30 -9.16
CA PHE A 870 -11.74 15.53 -9.61
C PHE A 870 -11.07 16.81 -9.08
N ASN A 871 -9.96 16.69 -8.35
CA ASN A 871 -9.21 17.83 -7.79
C ASN A 871 -8.35 18.56 -8.84
N GLY A 872 -8.03 17.92 -9.98
CA GLY A 872 -7.28 18.54 -11.07
C GLY A 872 -5.77 18.57 -10.83
N ALA A 873 -5.09 19.62 -11.34
CA ALA A 873 -3.63 19.75 -11.29
C ALA A 873 -3.12 20.00 -9.87
N PHE A 874 -2.06 19.27 -9.47
CA PHE A 874 -1.38 19.45 -8.19
C PHE A 874 0.08 19.85 -8.42
N TYR A 875 0.49 21.02 -7.91
CA TYR A 875 1.85 21.55 -8.01
C TYR A 875 2.58 21.41 -6.69
N TYR A 876 3.85 20.99 -6.75
CA TYR A 876 4.66 20.76 -5.54
C TYR A 876 6.11 21.17 -5.68
N LEU A 877 6.71 21.46 -4.54
CA LEU A 877 8.14 21.72 -4.34
C LEU A 877 8.64 20.85 -3.19
N GLY A 878 9.85 20.36 -3.30
CA GLY A 878 10.45 19.54 -2.27
C GLY A 878 11.94 19.74 -2.09
N ALA A 879 12.44 19.37 -0.93
CA ALA A 879 13.84 19.32 -0.60
C ALA A 879 14.13 18.06 0.22
N ALA A 880 15.26 17.41 -0.07
CA ALA A 880 15.70 16.24 0.66
C ALA A 880 17.20 16.29 0.93
N TYR A 881 17.58 16.02 2.18
CA TYR A 881 18.95 15.96 2.65
C TYR A 881 19.29 14.53 3.10
N THR A 882 20.33 13.96 2.51
CA THR A 882 20.84 12.62 2.85
C THR A 882 22.18 12.78 3.60
N PHE A 883 22.39 12.08 4.72
CA PHE A 883 23.55 12.20 5.60
C PHE A 883 24.08 10.86 6.09
#